data_85b2a5042a56e0d7f49f7b3b7f69e830
#
_entry.id   85b2a5042a56e0d7f49f7b3b7f69e830
#
_cell.length_a   1.000
_cell.length_b   1.000
_cell.length_c   1.000
_cell.angle_alpha   90.00
_cell.angle_beta   90.00
_cell.angle_gamma   90.00
#
_symmetry.space_group_name_H-M   'P 1'
#
loop_
_entity.id
_entity.type
_entity.pdbx_description
1 polymer ?
#
loop_
_entity_poly.entity_id
_entity_poly.type
_entity_poly.pdbx_seq_one_letter_code
_entity_poly.pdbx_strand_id
1 'polypeptide(L)'
;MLARLALGNVRKSLADFGIYFLTVMLGVAVFYAFNSMTAQQGVLAFSETQSKMFDLLGMVIGGVSVFIAFVLVFLVVYANSFLIKRRKREFGVYLALGMSTGDVVKIVALESLIAGAASLAAGLVVGIGLSQLLLQLTSALFQADVAEAGGFAFVFSADALAKTAIVFAAIFLTAALLNARTVARAKLIDLLHAQRKNEEMRLTSLPLSLALFAASLVLIGVSYKLLIDNGLMEPSPEFAAATLLVCAGTVLFFYALSGFLLKLVQLIKPLYLRGLNMFALRQLNAKVNTAFASLSVVCLVLFLAITSVCGGIGIRNAIDGSLDKSTGYSASVSTSFGSYNAEAGYQPAELGEFGAFAERQGYDMAAGLRASVAAVGAGDFDAAASRTAQIDFLVDPADGLVMDDVERASGLKLSDHAGASVNSGYGAYPVYLAKLSQVNAALELAGRPALELGAGECAVFSDSDITSGFYRDAVDRGTVLSVGGRDLRVAEFRGESLQTTPFPMNTGTLVVPDEAVPAGSAILQSVLDVQCASDEDEAAFGEMMDAVADTDNPDTWPITLSMTRAEVIDQSISLSTIVAYLAIYLGFVLVIACAAILAIQQLSDASDNAQRYGLLRKLGAPEGMISSALFVQVLVYFLFPLLLAVAHAACALVVVTDVVAVFGHLDITSMALACAGAFLAVYGAYFAVTYVGARKLVRE
;
A
#
# COMPACT_ATOMS: atom_id res chain seq x y z
N MET A 1 -49.29 -0.59 11.93
CA MET A 1 -49.00 -0.12 13.28
C MET A 1 -47.52 -0.18 13.63
N LEU A 2 -46.82 -1.30 13.43
CA LEU A 2 -45.39 -1.47 13.72
C LEU A 2 -44.46 -0.49 12.97
N ALA A 3 -44.72 -0.22 11.68
CA ALA A 3 -43.93 0.72 10.90
C ALA A 3 -44.06 2.20 11.39
N ARG A 4 -45.26 2.61 11.83
CA ARG A 4 -45.44 3.95 12.45
C ARG A 4 -44.72 4.06 13.79
N LEU A 5 -44.67 2.97 14.56
CA LEU A 5 -43.95 2.92 15.82
C LEU A 5 -42.43 3.01 15.56
N ALA A 6 -41.93 2.25 14.61
CA ALA A 6 -40.53 2.28 14.22
C ALA A 6 -40.10 3.67 13.75
N LEU A 7 -40.86 4.32 12.89
CA LEU A 7 -40.56 5.67 12.39
C LEU A 7 -40.63 6.71 13.55
N GLY A 8 -41.59 6.57 14.47
CA GLY A 8 -41.71 7.42 15.65
C GLY A 8 -40.50 7.27 16.57
N ASN A 9 -39.99 6.05 16.75
CA ASN A 9 -38.83 5.74 17.58
C ASN A 9 -37.56 6.34 16.97
N VAL A 10 -37.30 6.16 15.66
CA VAL A 10 -36.16 6.75 14.97
C VAL A 10 -36.17 8.28 15.12
N ARG A 11 -37.33 8.91 14.97
CA ARG A 11 -37.47 10.37 15.06
C ARG A 11 -37.28 10.91 16.51
N LYS A 12 -37.66 10.15 17.52
CA LYS A 12 -37.47 10.52 18.94
C LYS A 12 -36.04 10.31 19.43
N SER A 13 -35.32 9.35 18.87
CA SER A 13 -33.95 8.99 19.28
C SER A 13 -32.90 9.47 18.27
N LEU A 14 -33.12 10.62 17.63
CA LEU A 14 -32.20 11.16 16.59
C LEU A 14 -30.74 11.28 17.04
N ALA A 15 -30.51 11.57 18.34
CA ALA A 15 -29.14 11.64 18.87
C ALA A 15 -28.45 10.26 18.87
N ASP A 16 -29.18 9.18 19.11
CA ASP A 16 -28.66 7.82 19.16
C ASP A 16 -28.44 7.24 17.77
N PHE A 17 -29.41 7.51 16.88
CA PHE A 17 -29.31 7.11 15.48
C PHE A 17 -28.35 7.99 14.66
N GLY A 18 -28.06 9.22 15.11
CA GLY A 18 -27.22 10.18 14.37
C GLY A 18 -25.80 9.68 14.14
N ILE A 19 -25.19 9.03 15.14
CA ILE A 19 -23.85 8.47 15.02
C ILE A 19 -23.86 7.27 14.06
N TYR A 20 -24.81 6.37 14.23
CA TYR A 20 -25.04 5.26 13.32
C TYR A 20 -25.23 5.75 11.89
N PHE A 21 -26.13 6.73 11.71
CA PHE A 21 -26.42 7.35 10.43
C PHE A 21 -25.16 7.95 9.77
N LEU A 22 -24.40 8.77 10.51
CA LEU A 22 -23.19 9.41 10.02
C LEU A 22 -22.12 8.36 9.60
N THR A 23 -21.93 7.34 10.44
CA THR A 23 -20.96 6.26 10.17
C THR A 23 -21.29 5.50 8.90
N VAL A 24 -22.55 5.09 8.75
CA VAL A 24 -23.01 4.35 7.57
C VAL A 24 -23.00 5.24 6.33
N MET A 25 -23.45 6.49 6.46
CA MET A 25 -23.42 7.50 5.38
C MET A 25 -22.01 7.70 4.83
N LEU A 26 -21.01 7.86 5.70
CA LEU A 26 -19.61 8.01 5.27
C LEU A 26 -19.09 6.73 4.62
N GLY A 27 -19.41 5.55 5.13
CA GLY A 27 -19.05 4.28 4.51
C GLY A 27 -19.63 4.13 3.10
N VAL A 28 -20.90 4.48 2.91
CA VAL A 28 -21.58 4.51 1.61
C VAL A 28 -20.92 5.51 0.67
N ALA A 29 -20.67 6.73 1.16
CA ALA A 29 -20.10 7.81 0.36
C ALA A 29 -18.73 7.44 -0.20
N VAL A 30 -17.85 6.93 0.66
CA VAL A 30 -16.50 6.53 0.24
C VAL A 30 -16.54 5.31 -0.67
N PHE A 31 -17.37 4.31 -0.38
CA PHE A 31 -17.50 3.13 -1.23
C PHE A 31 -18.00 3.48 -2.65
N TYR A 32 -19.03 4.34 -2.74
CA TYR A 32 -19.51 4.83 -4.03
C TYR A 32 -18.44 5.62 -4.78
N ALA A 33 -17.82 6.59 -4.11
CA ALA A 33 -16.89 7.53 -4.72
C ALA A 33 -15.71 6.79 -5.40
N PHE A 34 -15.13 5.80 -4.73
CA PHE A 34 -14.03 5.03 -5.29
C PHE A 34 -14.45 4.02 -6.36
N ASN A 35 -15.64 3.40 -6.23
CA ASN A 35 -16.15 2.50 -7.28
C ASN A 35 -16.67 3.26 -8.52
N SER A 36 -16.88 4.57 -8.43
CA SER A 36 -17.28 5.40 -9.57
C SER A 36 -16.10 5.76 -10.49
N MET A 37 -14.86 5.43 -10.11
CA MET A 37 -13.67 5.78 -10.86
C MET A 37 -13.71 5.21 -12.30
N THR A 38 -14.12 3.96 -12.48
CA THR A 38 -14.21 3.35 -13.81
C THR A 38 -15.08 4.12 -14.81
N ALA A 39 -16.06 4.88 -14.32
CA ALA A 39 -16.87 5.74 -15.17
C ALA A 39 -16.18 7.06 -15.58
N GLN A 40 -15.04 7.38 -14.94
CA GLN A 40 -14.28 8.61 -15.23
C GLN A 40 -13.41 8.47 -16.48
N GLN A 41 -13.11 7.23 -16.91
CA GLN A 41 -12.29 6.94 -18.10
C GLN A 41 -12.80 7.65 -19.36
N GLY A 42 -14.11 7.69 -19.56
CA GLY A 42 -14.70 8.31 -20.76
C GLY A 42 -14.62 9.84 -20.83
N VAL A 43 -14.12 10.49 -19.77
CA VAL A 43 -14.03 11.97 -19.66
C VAL A 43 -12.58 12.44 -19.60
N LEU A 44 -11.65 11.55 -19.33
CA LEU A 44 -10.21 11.83 -19.29
C LEU A 44 -9.59 11.50 -20.65
N ALA A 45 -8.73 12.38 -21.15
CA ALA A 45 -7.98 12.17 -22.38
C ALA A 45 -6.78 11.27 -22.07
N PHE A 46 -6.99 9.96 -22.05
CA PHE A 46 -5.96 8.97 -21.80
C PHE A 46 -5.24 8.57 -23.09
N SER A 47 -3.94 8.30 -23.00
CA SER A 47 -3.21 7.53 -23.99
C SER A 47 -3.72 6.07 -24.04
N GLU A 48 -3.34 5.31 -25.06
CA GLU A 48 -3.73 3.90 -25.16
C GLU A 48 -3.18 3.09 -23.97
N THR A 49 -1.94 3.32 -23.59
CA THR A 49 -1.28 2.70 -22.45
C THR A 49 -1.99 3.07 -21.13
N GLN A 50 -2.30 4.35 -20.93
CA GLN A 50 -3.04 4.80 -19.76
C GLN A 50 -4.44 4.17 -19.70
N SER A 51 -5.12 4.02 -20.83
CA SER A 51 -6.44 3.38 -20.90
C SER A 51 -6.38 1.91 -20.49
N LYS A 52 -5.42 1.13 -21.01
CA LYS A 52 -5.20 -0.27 -20.63
C LYS A 52 -4.89 -0.40 -19.14
N MET A 53 -4.06 0.48 -18.60
CA MET A 53 -3.72 0.51 -17.17
C MET A 53 -4.91 0.90 -16.30
N PHE A 54 -5.77 1.79 -16.77
CA PHE A 54 -6.98 2.19 -16.07
C PHE A 54 -8.01 1.05 -15.99
N ASP A 55 -8.12 0.22 -17.03
CA ASP A 55 -8.93 -0.99 -17.01
C ASP A 55 -8.43 -2.01 -15.98
N LEU A 56 -7.10 -2.18 -15.90
CA LEU A 56 -6.46 -3.00 -14.88
C LEU A 56 -6.77 -2.47 -13.46
N LEU A 57 -6.66 -1.16 -13.27
CA LEU A 57 -7.03 -0.51 -12.00
C LEU A 57 -8.49 -0.79 -11.63
N GLY A 58 -9.41 -0.73 -12.58
CA GLY A 58 -10.83 -1.05 -12.38
C GLY A 58 -11.04 -2.49 -11.86
N MET A 59 -10.29 -3.45 -12.41
CA MET A 59 -10.32 -4.85 -11.99
C MET A 59 -9.80 -5.02 -10.56
N VAL A 60 -8.67 -4.39 -10.22
CA VAL A 60 -8.07 -4.43 -8.88
C VAL A 60 -8.98 -3.75 -7.85
N ILE A 61 -9.57 -2.58 -8.18
CA ILE A 61 -10.57 -1.91 -7.34
C ILE A 61 -11.75 -2.85 -7.04
N GLY A 62 -12.20 -3.63 -8.02
CA GLY A 62 -13.24 -4.63 -7.82
C GLY A 62 -12.88 -5.63 -6.71
N GLY A 63 -11.67 -6.19 -6.74
CA GLY A 63 -11.15 -7.09 -5.70
C GLY A 63 -11.01 -6.43 -4.33
N VAL A 64 -10.41 -5.25 -4.27
CA VAL A 64 -10.25 -4.45 -3.04
C VAL A 64 -11.60 -4.06 -2.45
N SER A 65 -12.59 -3.74 -3.28
CA SER A 65 -13.94 -3.38 -2.84
C SER A 65 -14.64 -4.54 -2.10
N VAL A 66 -14.36 -5.79 -2.45
CA VAL A 66 -14.88 -6.97 -1.71
C VAL A 66 -14.29 -7.01 -0.29
N PHE A 67 -12.99 -6.77 -0.15
CA PHE A 67 -12.33 -6.69 1.16
C PHE A 67 -12.91 -5.54 2.00
N ILE A 68 -13.09 -4.37 1.40
CA ILE A 68 -13.68 -3.20 2.08
C ILE A 68 -15.13 -3.47 2.47
N ALA A 69 -15.92 -4.13 1.61
CA ALA A 69 -17.28 -4.54 1.95
C ALA A 69 -17.29 -5.39 3.23
N PHE A 70 -16.33 -6.31 3.40
CA PHE A 70 -16.18 -7.11 4.61
C PHE A 70 -15.90 -6.24 5.86
N VAL A 71 -15.00 -5.27 5.75
CA VAL A 71 -14.72 -4.29 6.84
C VAL A 71 -15.97 -3.48 7.18
N LEU A 72 -16.72 -3.03 6.16
CA LEU A 72 -17.97 -2.27 6.35
C LEU A 72 -19.09 -3.13 6.97
N VAL A 73 -19.17 -4.44 6.64
CA VAL A 73 -20.08 -5.38 7.34
C VAL A 73 -19.79 -5.36 8.84
N PHE A 74 -18.52 -5.51 9.21
CA PHE A 74 -18.11 -5.48 10.63
C PHE A 74 -18.50 -4.16 11.29
N LEU A 75 -18.22 -3.03 10.64
CA LEU A 75 -18.56 -1.69 11.13
C LEU A 75 -20.07 -1.53 11.36
N VAL A 76 -20.90 -1.89 10.37
CA VAL A 76 -22.36 -1.73 10.44
C VAL A 76 -22.97 -2.65 11.50
N VAL A 77 -22.52 -3.91 11.57
CA VAL A 77 -22.96 -4.88 12.58
C VAL A 77 -22.58 -4.39 13.98
N TYR A 78 -21.37 -3.84 14.14
CA TYR A 78 -20.94 -3.27 15.42
C TYR A 78 -21.76 -2.06 15.81
N ALA A 79 -21.99 -1.10 14.90
CA ALA A 79 -22.81 0.08 15.11
C ALA A 79 -24.26 -0.28 15.48
N ASN A 80 -24.81 -1.29 14.81
CA ASN A 80 -26.17 -1.76 15.04
C ASN A 80 -26.31 -2.50 16.39
N SER A 81 -25.30 -3.28 16.78
CA SER A 81 -25.23 -3.92 18.10
C SER A 81 -25.25 -2.90 19.24
N PHE A 82 -24.61 -1.75 19.02
CA PHE A 82 -24.66 -0.63 19.94
C PHE A 82 -26.08 -0.09 20.13
N LEU A 83 -26.81 0.18 19.04
CA LEU A 83 -28.20 0.66 19.11
C LEU A 83 -29.09 -0.31 19.89
N ILE A 84 -28.93 -1.63 19.66
CA ILE A 84 -29.69 -2.65 20.39
C ILE A 84 -29.36 -2.64 21.88
N LYS A 85 -28.08 -2.58 22.26
CA LYS A 85 -27.65 -2.55 23.66
C LYS A 85 -28.29 -1.37 24.40
N ARG A 86 -28.33 -0.19 23.80
CA ARG A 86 -28.88 1.03 24.39
C ARG A 86 -30.38 0.95 24.61
N ARG A 87 -31.11 0.25 23.73
CA ARG A 87 -32.58 0.15 23.76
C ARG A 87 -33.12 -1.13 24.39
N LYS A 88 -32.25 -1.96 24.98
CA LYS A 88 -32.67 -3.22 25.63
C LYS A 88 -33.83 -3.03 26.63
N ARG A 89 -33.80 -1.95 27.40
CA ARG A 89 -34.84 -1.68 28.39
C ARG A 89 -36.20 -1.36 27.74
N GLU A 90 -36.22 -0.62 26.63
CA GLU A 90 -37.44 -0.35 25.86
C GLU A 90 -38.03 -1.66 25.34
N PHE A 91 -37.20 -2.57 24.82
CA PHE A 91 -37.63 -3.89 24.35
C PHE A 91 -38.19 -4.73 25.51
N GLY A 92 -37.58 -4.65 26.70
CA GLY A 92 -38.10 -5.27 27.90
C GLY A 92 -39.49 -4.75 28.29
N VAL A 93 -39.73 -3.44 28.17
CA VAL A 93 -41.04 -2.81 28.43
C VAL A 93 -42.06 -3.27 27.37
N TYR A 94 -41.72 -3.35 26.10
CA TYR A 94 -42.65 -3.85 25.07
C TYR A 94 -43.06 -5.29 25.32
N LEU A 95 -42.14 -6.17 25.70
CA LEU A 95 -42.46 -7.55 26.08
C LEU A 95 -43.29 -7.62 27.35
N ALA A 96 -43.05 -6.78 28.37
CA ALA A 96 -43.83 -6.69 29.59
C ALA A 96 -45.27 -6.20 29.35
N LEU A 97 -45.46 -5.36 28.31
CA LEU A 97 -46.79 -4.90 27.87
C LEU A 97 -47.53 -5.90 26.98
N GLY A 98 -46.96 -7.11 26.77
CA GLY A 98 -47.61 -8.21 26.05
C GLY A 98 -47.30 -8.30 24.57
N MET A 99 -46.31 -7.55 24.05
CA MET A 99 -45.83 -7.73 22.67
C MET A 99 -45.11 -9.07 22.52
N SER A 100 -45.31 -9.74 21.40
CA SER A 100 -44.54 -10.96 21.07
C SER A 100 -43.09 -10.63 20.79
N THR A 101 -42.16 -11.56 21.08
CA THR A 101 -40.74 -11.43 20.72
C THR A 101 -40.56 -11.20 19.21
N GLY A 102 -41.41 -11.85 18.39
CA GLY A 102 -41.40 -11.68 16.93
C GLY A 102 -41.77 -10.25 16.51
N ASP A 103 -42.69 -9.58 17.20
CA ASP A 103 -43.04 -8.19 16.86
C ASP A 103 -41.96 -7.20 17.27
N VAL A 104 -41.28 -7.44 18.40
CA VAL A 104 -40.11 -6.64 18.82
C VAL A 104 -38.99 -6.79 17.79
N VAL A 105 -38.70 -8.00 17.33
CA VAL A 105 -37.71 -8.27 16.23
C VAL A 105 -38.08 -7.52 14.95
N LYS A 106 -39.37 -7.54 14.55
CA LYS A 106 -39.83 -6.78 13.35
C LYS A 106 -39.64 -5.28 13.52
N ILE A 107 -39.92 -4.72 14.73
CA ILE A 107 -39.70 -3.28 15.00
C ILE A 107 -38.22 -2.94 14.83
N VAL A 108 -37.31 -3.71 15.47
CA VAL A 108 -35.86 -3.49 15.39
C VAL A 108 -35.36 -3.60 13.94
N ALA A 109 -35.85 -4.59 13.19
CA ALA A 109 -35.49 -4.75 11.79
C ALA A 109 -35.98 -3.55 10.93
N LEU A 110 -37.22 -3.09 11.15
CA LEU A 110 -37.78 -1.93 10.45
C LEU A 110 -37.04 -0.63 10.80
N GLU A 111 -36.67 -0.41 12.05
CA GLU A 111 -35.89 0.76 12.48
C GLU A 111 -34.49 0.75 11.84
N SER A 112 -33.80 -0.41 11.84
CA SER A 112 -32.50 -0.57 11.19
C SER A 112 -32.60 -0.35 9.68
N LEU A 113 -33.68 -0.82 9.05
CA LEU A 113 -33.92 -0.64 7.60
C LEU A 113 -34.19 0.84 7.26
N ILE A 114 -35.02 1.55 8.05
CA ILE A 114 -35.32 2.96 7.84
C ILE A 114 -34.04 3.81 8.00
N ALA A 115 -33.29 3.60 9.07
CA ALA A 115 -32.05 4.32 9.31
C ALA A 115 -30.99 3.97 8.24
N GLY A 116 -30.93 2.70 7.84
CA GLY A 116 -30.03 2.24 6.79
C GLY A 116 -30.35 2.83 5.41
N ALA A 117 -31.64 2.85 5.03
CA ALA A 117 -32.08 3.43 3.75
C ALA A 117 -31.83 4.95 3.71
N ALA A 118 -32.08 5.65 4.82
CA ALA A 118 -31.78 7.08 4.93
C ALA A 118 -30.27 7.35 4.84
N SER A 119 -29.44 6.52 5.49
CA SER A 119 -27.97 6.60 5.42
C SER A 119 -27.46 6.31 4.02
N LEU A 120 -28.05 5.31 3.33
CA LEU A 120 -27.71 4.96 1.95
C LEU A 120 -28.01 6.14 1.01
N ALA A 121 -29.22 6.71 1.09
CA ALA A 121 -29.61 7.84 0.26
C ALA A 121 -28.71 9.07 0.48
N ALA A 122 -28.49 9.45 1.73
CA ALA A 122 -27.60 10.57 2.07
C ALA A 122 -26.14 10.28 1.69
N GLY A 123 -25.68 9.06 1.92
CA GLY A 123 -24.33 8.63 1.57
C GLY A 123 -24.06 8.63 0.07
N LEU A 124 -25.05 8.24 -0.75
CA LEU A 124 -24.95 8.33 -2.19
C LEU A 124 -24.85 9.79 -2.67
N VAL A 125 -25.65 10.71 -2.11
CA VAL A 125 -25.56 12.14 -2.44
C VAL A 125 -24.17 12.70 -2.11
N VAL A 126 -23.65 12.42 -0.91
CA VAL A 126 -22.31 12.84 -0.49
C VAL A 126 -21.24 12.13 -1.33
N GLY A 127 -21.44 10.86 -1.66
CA GLY A 127 -20.52 10.04 -2.47
C GLY A 127 -20.41 10.54 -3.92
N ILE A 128 -21.53 10.95 -4.53
CA ILE A 128 -21.53 11.60 -5.85
C ILE A 128 -20.74 12.91 -5.79
N GLY A 129 -20.90 13.73 -4.74
CA GLY A 129 -20.08 14.92 -4.55
C GLY A 129 -18.58 14.60 -4.36
N LEU A 130 -18.27 13.59 -3.57
CA LEU A 130 -16.89 13.15 -3.34
C LEU A 130 -16.25 12.58 -4.59
N SER A 131 -17.01 11.88 -5.46
CA SER A 131 -16.50 11.34 -6.72
C SER A 131 -16.03 12.43 -7.70
N GLN A 132 -16.63 13.63 -7.65
CA GLN A 132 -16.16 14.76 -8.47
C GLN A 132 -14.79 15.29 -7.98
N LEU A 133 -14.57 15.29 -6.66
CA LEU A 133 -13.25 15.63 -6.11
C LEU A 133 -12.20 14.57 -6.47
N LEU A 134 -12.60 13.29 -6.47
CA LEU A 134 -11.73 12.21 -6.92
C LEU A 134 -11.39 12.30 -8.40
N LEU A 135 -12.31 12.77 -9.26
CA LEU A 135 -12.02 13.00 -10.67
C LEU A 135 -10.87 14.01 -10.85
N GLN A 136 -10.90 15.11 -10.10
CA GLN A 136 -9.82 16.09 -10.14
C GLN A 136 -8.49 15.50 -9.62
N LEU A 137 -8.56 14.68 -8.57
CA LEU A 137 -7.39 13.97 -8.08
C LEU A 137 -6.85 12.98 -9.11
N THR A 138 -7.73 12.24 -9.79
CA THR A 138 -7.36 11.28 -10.83
C THR A 138 -6.70 11.99 -12.01
N SER A 139 -7.30 13.07 -12.53
CA SER A 139 -6.72 13.92 -13.59
C SER A 139 -5.30 14.39 -13.20
N ALA A 140 -5.12 14.91 -11.98
CA ALA A 140 -3.83 15.37 -11.51
C ALA A 140 -2.81 14.22 -11.34
N LEU A 141 -3.25 13.04 -10.91
CA LEU A 141 -2.38 11.88 -10.70
C LEU A 141 -1.91 11.25 -12.03
N PHE A 142 -2.81 11.13 -13.02
CA PHE A 142 -2.49 10.62 -14.36
C PHE A 142 -1.89 11.69 -15.28
N GLN A 143 -1.81 12.94 -14.83
CA GLN A 143 -1.41 14.08 -15.66
C GLN A 143 -2.25 14.18 -16.95
N ALA A 144 -3.50 13.73 -16.89
CA ALA A 144 -4.43 13.68 -18.02
C ALA A 144 -5.40 14.85 -17.98
N ASP A 145 -5.57 15.53 -19.10
CA ASP A 145 -6.52 16.63 -19.23
C ASP A 145 -7.97 16.12 -19.24
N VAL A 146 -8.88 16.92 -18.67
CA VAL A 146 -10.30 16.64 -18.79
C VAL A 146 -10.76 17.04 -20.20
N ALA A 147 -11.29 16.08 -20.96
CA ALA A 147 -11.61 16.20 -22.39
C ALA A 147 -12.68 17.26 -22.72
N GLU A 148 -13.43 17.77 -21.74
CA GLU A 148 -14.45 18.79 -21.95
C GLU A 148 -13.94 20.24 -21.79
N ALA A 149 -14.34 21.13 -22.67
CA ALA A 149 -13.95 22.53 -22.65
C ALA A 149 -14.39 23.21 -21.33
N GLY A 150 -13.40 23.55 -20.49
CA GLY A 150 -13.62 24.24 -19.23
C GLY A 150 -13.12 23.53 -17.99
N GLY A 151 -12.56 22.33 -18.11
CA GLY A 151 -11.91 21.62 -17.00
C GLY A 151 -12.85 21.08 -15.91
N PHE A 152 -14.17 21.08 -16.13
CA PHE A 152 -15.16 20.56 -15.20
C PHE A 152 -16.16 19.63 -15.93
N ALA A 153 -16.07 18.33 -15.64
CA ALA A 153 -17.05 17.36 -16.11
C ALA A 153 -17.76 16.72 -14.92
N PHE A 154 -19.10 16.60 -15.02
CA PHE A 154 -19.88 15.88 -14.01
C PHE A 154 -20.04 14.43 -14.42
N VAL A 155 -19.40 13.53 -13.68
CA VAL A 155 -19.45 12.08 -13.94
C VAL A 155 -20.39 11.39 -12.96
N PHE A 156 -21.39 10.69 -13.50
CA PHE A 156 -22.30 9.85 -12.74
C PHE A 156 -22.15 8.38 -13.14
N SER A 157 -21.82 7.52 -12.20
CA SER A 157 -21.68 6.08 -12.41
C SER A 157 -22.92 5.33 -11.95
N ALA A 158 -23.72 4.84 -12.89
CA ALA A 158 -24.86 3.97 -12.60
C ALA A 158 -24.40 2.59 -12.07
N ASP A 159 -23.27 2.09 -12.56
CA ASP A 159 -22.65 0.82 -12.10
C ASP A 159 -22.20 0.92 -10.66
N ALA A 160 -21.47 1.98 -10.28
CA ALA A 160 -21.07 2.22 -8.90
C ALA A 160 -22.28 2.39 -7.97
N LEU A 161 -23.34 3.04 -8.43
CA LEU A 161 -24.58 3.15 -7.66
C LEU A 161 -25.22 1.78 -7.43
N ALA A 162 -25.32 0.95 -8.48
CA ALA A 162 -25.88 -0.39 -8.38
C ALA A 162 -25.03 -1.29 -7.46
N LYS A 163 -23.69 -1.30 -7.62
CA LYS A 163 -22.76 -2.03 -6.77
C LYS A 163 -22.89 -1.62 -5.30
N THR A 164 -22.90 -0.30 -5.04
CA THR A 164 -23.07 0.25 -3.69
C THR A 164 -24.41 -0.16 -3.08
N ALA A 165 -25.50 -0.04 -3.81
CA ALA A 165 -26.83 -0.41 -3.34
C ALA A 165 -26.92 -1.91 -2.99
N ILE A 166 -26.39 -2.78 -3.86
CA ILE A 166 -26.37 -4.25 -3.65
C ILE A 166 -25.53 -4.61 -2.42
N VAL A 167 -24.32 -4.08 -2.32
CA VAL A 167 -23.41 -4.37 -1.19
C VAL A 167 -24.04 -3.92 0.11
N PHE A 168 -24.55 -2.69 0.20
CA PHE A 168 -25.18 -2.19 1.43
C PHE A 168 -26.51 -2.87 1.75
N ALA A 169 -27.29 -3.30 0.76
CA ALA A 169 -28.46 -4.14 0.99
C ALA A 169 -28.07 -5.49 1.63
N ALA A 170 -27.01 -6.13 1.15
CA ALA A 170 -26.46 -7.35 1.74
C ALA A 170 -25.93 -7.12 3.18
N ILE A 171 -25.24 -5.99 3.41
CA ILE A 171 -24.75 -5.58 4.74
C ILE A 171 -25.92 -5.40 5.69
N PHE A 172 -26.96 -4.66 5.30
CA PHE A 172 -28.14 -4.43 6.16
C PHE A 172 -28.92 -5.72 6.43
N LEU A 173 -29.04 -6.59 5.43
CA LEU A 173 -29.68 -7.89 5.62
C LEU A 173 -28.91 -8.75 6.66
N THR A 174 -27.59 -8.81 6.52
CA THR A 174 -26.72 -9.54 7.46
C THR A 174 -26.84 -8.95 8.88
N ALA A 175 -26.80 -7.62 9.02
CA ALA A 175 -26.96 -6.94 10.29
C ALA A 175 -28.36 -7.20 10.90
N ALA A 176 -29.42 -7.15 10.09
CA ALA A 176 -30.78 -7.42 10.55
C ALA A 176 -30.95 -8.87 11.05
N LEU A 177 -30.37 -9.84 10.36
CA LEU A 177 -30.39 -11.26 10.75
C LEU A 177 -29.66 -11.50 12.08
N LEU A 178 -28.47 -10.90 12.26
CA LEU A 178 -27.71 -11.00 13.51
C LEU A 178 -28.45 -10.34 14.67
N ASN A 179 -29.08 -9.19 14.43
CA ASN A 179 -29.87 -8.46 15.40
C ASN A 179 -31.12 -9.26 15.81
N ALA A 180 -31.84 -9.81 14.84
CA ALA A 180 -32.99 -10.65 15.06
C ALA A 180 -32.64 -11.84 15.99
N ARG A 181 -31.50 -12.50 15.70
CA ARG A 181 -31.00 -13.60 16.56
C ARG A 181 -30.65 -13.12 17.96
N THR A 182 -30.04 -11.94 18.12
CA THR A 182 -29.66 -11.38 19.42
C THR A 182 -30.88 -11.03 20.26
N VAL A 183 -31.90 -10.37 19.69
CA VAL A 183 -33.15 -10.01 20.36
C VAL A 183 -34.00 -11.25 20.67
N ALA A 184 -34.10 -12.21 19.73
CA ALA A 184 -34.87 -13.42 19.93
C ALA A 184 -34.35 -14.31 21.08
N ARG A 185 -33.04 -14.27 21.36
CA ARG A 185 -32.40 -15.05 22.43
C ARG A 185 -32.36 -14.35 23.77
N ALA A 186 -32.70 -13.07 23.83
CA ALA A 186 -32.66 -12.29 25.07
C ALA A 186 -33.82 -12.64 25.98
N LYS A 187 -33.54 -12.92 27.27
CA LYS A 187 -34.57 -13.18 28.29
C LYS A 187 -35.14 -11.85 28.79
N LEU A 188 -36.46 -11.82 29.07
CA LEU A 188 -37.16 -10.62 29.57
C LEU A 188 -36.46 -10.00 30.79
N ILE A 189 -36.03 -10.81 31.74
CA ILE A 189 -35.35 -10.38 32.96
C ILE A 189 -33.99 -9.71 32.66
N ASP A 190 -33.26 -10.22 31.67
CA ASP A 190 -31.97 -9.63 31.24
C ASP A 190 -32.16 -8.30 30.53
N LEU A 191 -33.29 -8.13 29.81
CA LEU A 191 -33.65 -6.87 29.13
C LEU A 191 -34.07 -5.77 30.13
N LEU A 192 -34.88 -6.11 31.13
CA LEU A 192 -35.33 -5.16 32.13
C LEU A 192 -34.19 -4.72 33.08
N HIS A 193 -33.27 -5.62 33.42
CA HIS A 193 -32.16 -5.34 34.33
C HIS A 193 -30.85 -5.01 33.62
N ALA A 194 -30.88 -4.79 32.31
CA ALA A 194 -29.66 -4.57 31.48
C ALA A 194 -28.75 -3.43 32.00
N GLN A 195 -29.33 -2.37 32.61
CA GLN A 195 -28.57 -1.24 33.20
C GLN A 195 -27.97 -1.54 34.58
N ARG A 196 -28.46 -2.57 35.30
CA ARG A 196 -28.00 -2.93 36.65
C ARG A 196 -26.99 -4.09 36.64
N LYS A 197 -26.86 -4.83 35.52
CA LYS A 197 -25.96 -5.96 35.45
C LYS A 197 -24.54 -5.41 35.24
N ASN A 198 -23.75 -5.38 36.32
CA ASN A 198 -22.32 -5.11 36.20
C ASN A 198 -21.68 -6.24 35.40
N GLU A 199 -20.88 -5.90 34.39
CA GLU A 199 -20.01 -6.88 33.73
C GLU A 199 -19.04 -7.43 34.79
N GLU A 200 -19.01 -8.76 34.97
CA GLU A 200 -18.10 -9.41 35.91
C GLU A 200 -16.65 -9.14 35.50
N MET A 201 -15.92 -8.43 36.32
CA MET A 201 -14.50 -8.24 36.12
C MET A 201 -13.77 -9.57 36.39
N ARG A 202 -13.35 -10.27 35.35
CA ARG A 202 -12.38 -11.35 35.49
C ARG A 202 -10.99 -10.74 35.73
N LEU A 203 -10.67 -10.53 36.99
CA LEU A 203 -9.35 -10.06 37.41
C LEU A 203 -8.35 -11.21 37.22
N THR A 204 -7.50 -11.11 36.21
CA THR A 204 -6.33 -11.97 36.08
C THR A 204 -5.32 -11.61 37.20
N SER A 205 -4.65 -12.62 37.77
CA SER A 205 -3.59 -12.37 38.74
C SER A 205 -2.45 -11.53 38.11
N LEU A 206 -1.81 -10.68 38.89
CA LEU A 206 -0.72 -9.81 38.40
C LEU A 206 0.41 -10.61 37.69
N PRO A 207 0.91 -11.73 38.26
CA PRO A 207 1.98 -12.47 37.60
C PRO A 207 1.54 -13.06 36.25
N LEU A 208 0.27 -13.50 36.14
CA LEU A 208 -0.25 -14.00 34.88
C LEU A 208 -0.40 -12.87 33.84
N SER A 209 -0.92 -11.69 34.23
CA SER A 209 -1.01 -10.55 33.30
C SER A 209 0.37 -10.08 32.83
N LEU A 210 1.37 -10.08 33.70
CA LEU A 210 2.75 -9.73 33.34
C LEU A 210 3.36 -10.78 32.40
N ALA A 211 3.16 -12.06 32.69
CA ALA A 211 3.64 -13.15 31.83
C ALA A 211 2.99 -13.10 30.43
N LEU A 212 1.68 -12.88 30.37
CA LEU A 212 0.96 -12.75 29.09
C LEU A 212 1.39 -11.50 28.32
N PHE A 213 1.65 -10.38 29.01
CA PHE A 213 2.15 -9.17 28.38
C PHE A 213 3.56 -9.39 27.81
N ALA A 214 4.46 -10.01 28.60
CA ALA A 214 5.79 -10.37 28.09
C ALA A 214 5.72 -11.34 26.90
N ALA A 215 4.85 -12.36 26.97
CA ALA A 215 4.62 -13.29 25.87
C ALA A 215 4.13 -12.58 24.61
N SER A 216 3.22 -11.58 24.74
CA SER A 216 2.74 -10.80 23.59
C SER A 216 3.88 -10.02 22.93
N LEU A 217 4.77 -9.40 23.70
CA LEU A 217 5.93 -8.68 23.15
C LEU A 217 6.90 -9.63 22.44
N VAL A 218 7.11 -10.84 22.99
CA VAL A 218 7.94 -11.87 22.33
C VAL A 218 7.31 -12.31 21.01
N LEU A 219 5.99 -12.58 20.98
CA LEU A 219 5.29 -12.94 19.73
C LEU A 219 5.40 -11.85 18.67
N ILE A 220 5.20 -10.59 19.06
CA ILE A 220 5.33 -9.44 18.16
C ILE A 220 6.79 -9.30 17.68
N GLY A 221 7.77 -9.41 18.58
CA GLY A 221 9.19 -9.33 18.23
C GLY A 221 9.66 -10.45 17.29
N VAL A 222 9.19 -11.68 17.51
CA VAL A 222 9.45 -12.81 16.60
C VAL A 222 8.80 -12.58 15.25
N SER A 223 7.55 -12.06 15.23
CA SER A 223 6.87 -11.68 13.97
C SER A 223 7.65 -10.64 13.18
N TYR A 224 8.14 -9.59 13.86
CA TYR A 224 8.95 -8.56 13.21
C TYR A 224 10.24 -9.12 12.63
N LYS A 225 10.92 -9.97 13.40
CA LYS A 225 12.14 -10.62 12.94
C LYS A 225 11.87 -11.50 11.70
N LEU A 226 10.85 -12.35 11.75
CA LEU A 226 10.47 -13.19 10.60
C LEU A 226 10.12 -12.36 9.37
N LEU A 227 9.42 -11.24 9.55
CA LEU A 227 9.06 -10.36 8.44
C LEU A 227 10.28 -9.69 7.81
N ILE A 228 11.22 -9.20 8.63
CA ILE A 228 12.45 -8.55 8.17
C ILE A 228 13.38 -9.58 7.50
N ASP A 229 13.53 -10.78 8.11
CA ASP A 229 14.41 -11.83 7.59
C ASP A 229 13.90 -12.43 6.24
N ASN A 230 12.56 -12.45 6.02
CA ASN A 230 11.94 -13.02 4.82
C ASN A 230 11.77 -12.00 3.68
N GLY A 231 11.61 -10.72 4.01
CA GLY A 231 11.16 -9.72 3.04
C GLY A 231 9.71 -9.97 2.54
N LEU A 232 9.28 -9.22 1.54
CA LEU A 232 7.96 -9.34 0.89
C LEU A 232 8.04 -9.87 -0.54
N MET A 233 9.20 -10.38 -0.96
CA MET A 233 9.46 -10.75 -2.36
C MET A 233 8.71 -12.01 -2.80
N GLU A 234 8.40 -12.93 -1.87
CA GLU A 234 7.65 -14.15 -2.17
C GLU A 234 6.60 -14.48 -1.09
N PRO A 235 5.41 -14.98 -1.49
CA PRO A 235 4.43 -15.54 -0.55
C PRO A 235 4.99 -16.83 0.07
N SER A 236 5.65 -16.71 1.21
CA SER A 236 6.31 -17.82 1.89
C SER A 236 5.53 -18.26 3.13
N PRO A 237 5.77 -19.49 3.64
CA PRO A 237 5.22 -19.92 4.92
C PRO A 237 5.64 -19.00 6.09
N GLU A 238 6.83 -18.41 6.02
CA GLU A 238 7.38 -17.47 7.00
C GLU A 238 6.58 -16.18 7.06
N PHE A 239 6.19 -15.63 5.90
CA PHE A 239 5.31 -14.46 5.80
C PHE A 239 3.94 -14.74 6.43
N ALA A 240 3.35 -15.92 6.13
CA ALA A 240 2.09 -16.34 6.74
C ALA A 240 2.23 -16.50 8.27
N ALA A 241 3.33 -17.09 8.74
CA ALA A 241 3.62 -17.24 10.16
C ALA A 241 3.80 -15.86 10.85
N ALA A 242 4.56 -14.93 10.25
CA ALA A 242 4.73 -13.57 10.74
C ALA A 242 3.39 -12.85 10.90
N THR A 243 2.52 -12.96 9.87
CA THR A 243 1.18 -12.37 9.89
C THR A 243 0.30 -12.95 11.00
N LEU A 244 0.30 -14.27 11.18
CA LEU A 244 -0.45 -14.91 12.27
C LEU A 244 0.09 -14.52 13.65
N LEU A 245 1.41 -14.44 13.81
CA LEU A 245 2.06 -14.07 15.06
C LEU A 245 1.77 -12.61 15.45
N VAL A 246 1.80 -11.66 14.51
CA VAL A 246 1.46 -10.26 14.82
C VAL A 246 0.00 -10.12 15.20
N CYS A 247 -0.92 -10.83 14.54
CA CYS A 247 -2.33 -10.84 14.90
C CYS A 247 -2.55 -11.44 16.30
N ALA A 248 -2.00 -12.61 16.58
CA ALA A 248 -2.10 -13.26 17.88
C ALA A 248 -1.44 -12.45 18.99
N GLY A 249 -0.24 -11.90 18.72
CA GLY A 249 0.50 -11.03 19.65
C GLY A 249 -0.27 -9.76 19.98
N THR A 250 -0.90 -9.11 19.00
CA THR A 250 -1.73 -7.91 19.20
C THR A 250 -2.98 -8.20 20.05
N VAL A 251 -3.66 -9.31 19.79
CA VAL A 251 -4.82 -9.74 20.61
C VAL A 251 -4.38 -10.00 22.05
N LEU A 252 -3.29 -10.73 22.23
CA LEU A 252 -2.74 -11.03 23.55
C LEU A 252 -2.25 -9.78 24.29
N PHE A 253 -1.66 -8.82 23.56
CA PHE A 253 -1.22 -7.52 24.09
C PHE A 253 -2.37 -6.76 24.72
N PHE A 254 -3.47 -6.53 23.99
CA PHE A 254 -4.62 -5.80 24.53
C PHE A 254 -5.34 -6.58 25.64
N TYR A 255 -5.38 -7.91 25.56
CA TYR A 255 -5.93 -8.74 26.63
C TYR A 255 -5.12 -8.60 27.94
N ALA A 256 -3.79 -8.66 27.86
CA ALA A 256 -2.90 -8.56 29.00
C ALA A 256 -2.79 -7.11 29.55
N LEU A 257 -2.89 -6.11 28.64
CA LEU A 257 -2.72 -4.70 28.97
C LEU A 257 -3.70 -4.24 30.07
N SER A 258 -4.94 -4.76 30.08
CA SER A 258 -5.95 -4.39 31.06
C SER A 258 -5.48 -4.67 32.50
N GLY A 259 -4.97 -5.86 32.75
CA GLY A 259 -4.46 -6.26 34.07
C GLY A 259 -3.13 -5.60 34.47
N PHE A 260 -2.24 -5.41 33.49
CA PHE A 260 -0.93 -4.80 33.67
C PHE A 260 -1.00 -3.30 33.95
N LEU A 261 -1.73 -2.53 33.12
CA LEU A 261 -1.79 -1.06 33.19
C LEU A 261 -2.32 -0.56 34.53
N LEU A 262 -3.41 -1.16 35.01
CA LEU A 262 -3.98 -0.77 36.31
C LEU A 262 -2.97 -0.91 37.43
N LYS A 263 -2.23 -2.01 37.44
CA LYS A 263 -1.25 -2.31 38.50
C LYS A 263 -0.01 -1.42 38.38
N LEU A 264 0.45 -1.13 37.18
CA LEU A 264 1.57 -0.22 36.94
C LEU A 264 1.27 1.18 37.49
N VAL A 265 0.07 1.71 37.19
CA VAL A 265 -0.32 3.05 37.71
C VAL A 265 -0.58 3.02 39.20
N GLN A 266 -1.05 1.92 39.79
CA GLN A 266 -1.20 1.76 41.24
C GLN A 266 0.14 1.82 41.98
N LEU A 267 1.27 1.40 41.36
CA LEU A 267 2.60 1.53 41.92
C LEU A 267 3.04 3.00 42.06
N ILE A 268 2.53 3.89 41.19
CA ILE A 268 2.80 5.33 41.22
C ILE A 268 1.70 6.01 42.04
N LYS A 269 1.77 5.86 43.37
CA LYS A 269 0.76 6.38 44.30
C LYS A 269 0.37 7.86 44.08
N PRO A 270 1.30 8.81 43.83
CA PRO A 270 0.95 10.22 43.59
C PRO A 270 0.06 10.43 42.37
N LEU A 271 0.28 9.63 41.30
CA LEU A 271 -0.52 9.70 40.08
C LEU A 271 -1.88 9.02 40.26
N TYR A 272 -1.90 7.87 40.93
CA TYR A 272 -3.12 7.08 41.15
C TYR A 272 -4.13 7.82 42.02
N LEU A 273 -3.67 8.48 43.08
CA LEU A 273 -4.52 9.17 44.07
C LEU A 273 -4.88 10.62 43.70
N ARG A 274 -4.37 11.13 42.58
CA ARG A 274 -4.62 12.51 42.15
C ARG A 274 -6.00 12.63 41.47
N GLY A 275 -6.87 13.47 42.08
CA GLY A 275 -8.21 13.77 41.54
C GLY A 275 -9.08 12.54 41.30
N LEU A 276 -9.63 12.39 40.10
CA LEU A 276 -10.47 11.25 39.70
C LEU A 276 -9.71 10.13 38.97
N ASN A 277 -8.35 10.12 38.99
CA ASN A 277 -7.56 9.13 38.29
C ASN A 277 -7.87 7.70 38.72
N MET A 278 -8.11 7.46 40.00
CA MET A 278 -8.51 6.14 40.52
C MET A 278 -9.82 5.67 39.85
N PHE A 279 -10.78 6.57 39.70
CA PHE A 279 -12.08 6.27 39.10
C PHE A 279 -11.91 6.02 37.60
N ALA A 280 -11.22 6.91 36.87
CA ALA A 280 -10.96 6.78 35.44
C ALA A 280 -10.21 5.48 35.10
N LEU A 281 -9.17 5.14 35.87
CA LEU A 281 -8.38 3.92 35.69
C LEU A 281 -9.17 2.64 35.97
N ARG A 282 -10.05 2.63 36.97
CA ARG A 282 -10.94 1.49 37.20
C ARG A 282 -11.94 1.28 36.08
N GLN A 283 -12.47 2.36 35.51
CA GLN A 283 -13.36 2.27 34.36
C GLN A 283 -12.61 1.79 33.12
N LEU A 284 -11.42 2.36 32.85
CA LEU A 284 -10.54 1.92 31.76
C LEU A 284 -10.23 0.43 31.83
N ASN A 285 -9.83 -0.05 33.02
CA ASN A 285 -9.49 -1.47 33.20
C ASN A 285 -10.68 -2.40 32.94
N ALA A 286 -11.86 -2.08 33.49
CA ALA A 286 -13.06 -2.87 33.27
C ALA A 286 -13.44 -2.96 31.79
N LYS A 287 -13.24 -1.87 31.04
CA LYS A 287 -13.60 -1.77 29.63
C LYS A 287 -12.55 -2.35 28.69
N VAL A 288 -11.26 -2.14 28.93
CA VAL A 288 -10.21 -2.75 28.10
C VAL A 288 -10.31 -4.27 28.16
N ASN A 289 -10.63 -4.84 29.31
CA ASN A 289 -10.82 -6.29 29.46
C ASN A 289 -12.03 -6.84 28.67
N THR A 290 -13.08 -6.03 28.44
CA THR A 290 -14.24 -6.44 27.63
C THR A 290 -14.13 -6.05 26.16
N ALA A 291 -13.31 -5.04 25.84
CA ALA A 291 -13.14 -4.47 24.50
C ALA A 291 -11.82 -4.86 23.83
N PHE A 292 -11.00 -5.73 24.42
CA PHE A 292 -9.68 -6.07 23.89
C PHE A 292 -9.72 -6.54 22.43
N ALA A 293 -10.71 -7.36 22.07
CA ALA A 293 -10.87 -7.83 20.69
C ALA A 293 -11.16 -6.67 19.70
N SER A 294 -12.01 -5.73 20.10
CA SER A 294 -12.31 -4.54 19.29
C SER A 294 -11.08 -3.62 19.15
N LEU A 295 -10.32 -3.41 20.24
CA LEU A 295 -9.09 -2.63 20.22
C LEU A 295 -8.02 -3.28 19.34
N SER A 296 -7.91 -4.62 19.37
CA SER A 296 -7.00 -5.37 18.52
C SER A 296 -7.35 -5.23 17.04
N VAL A 297 -8.63 -5.37 16.68
CA VAL A 297 -9.09 -5.16 15.30
C VAL A 297 -8.80 -3.73 14.84
N VAL A 298 -9.12 -2.73 15.66
CA VAL A 298 -8.82 -1.32 15.35
C VAL A 298 -7.31 -1.10 15.14
N CYS A 299 -6.46 -1.67 16.00
CA CYS A 299 -5.01 -1.58 15.87
C CYS A 299 -4.52 -2.18 14.54
N LEU A 300 -4.96 -3.40 14.22
CA LEU A 300 -4.54 -4.09 12.99
C LEU A 300 -5.06 -3.37 11.73
N VAL A 301 -6.28 -2.85 11.77
CA VAL A 301 -6.84 -2.09 10.64
C VAL A 301 -6.15 -0.73 10.48
N LEU A 302 -5.80 -0.04 11.58
CA LEU A 302 -4.98 1.18 11.53
C LEU A 302 -3.57 0.90 10.99
N PHE A 303 -2.96 -0.21 11.44
CA PHE A 303 -1.68 -0.66 10.90
C PHE A 303 -1.74 -0.85 9.39
N LEU A 304 -2.74 -1.59 8.87
CA LEU A 304 -2.94 -1.76 7.43
C LEU A 304 -3.17 -0.43 6.70
N ALA A 305 -3.96 0.48 7.31
CA ALA A 305 -4.21 1.79 6.73
C ALA A 305 -2.93 2.63 6.60
N ILE A 306 -2.12 2.69 7.66
CA ILE A 306 -0.86 3.45 7.67
C ILE A 306 0.12 2.85 6.65
N THR A 307 0.32 1.53 6.70
CA THR A 307 1.25 0.83 5.80
C THR A 307 0.83 0.97 4.34
N SER A 308 -0.48 0.85 4.04
CA SER A 308 -1.00 0.99 2.68
C SER A 308 -0.71 2.39 2.13
N VAL A 309 -1.09 3.45 2.86
CA VAL A 309 -0.90 4.84 2.37
C VAL A 309 0.59 5.20 2.26
N CYS A 310 1.37 4.90 3.29
CA CYS A 310 2.81 5.20 3.25
C CYS A 310 3.53 4.38 2.18
N GLY A 311 3.23 3.09 2.06
CA GLY A 311 3.82 2.21 1.05
C GLY A 311 3.44 2.64 -0.37
N GLY A 312 2.15 2.92 -0.61
CA GLY A 312 1.68 3.29 -1.94
C GLY A 312 2.21 4.62 -2.45
N ILE A 313 2.22 5.66 -1.58
CA ILE A 313 2.84 6.95 -1.94
C ILE A 313 4.35 6.79 -2.10
N GLY A 314 4.97 5.90 -1.30
CA GLY A 314 6.39 5.59 -1.43
C GLY A 314 6.76 5.00 -2.76
N ILE A 315 6.05 3.96 -3.19
CA ILE A 315 6.25 3.32 -4.49
C ILE A 315 6.10 4.37 -5.61
N ARG A 316 5.08 5.22 -5.53
CA ARG A 316 4.91 6.30 -6.49
C ARG A 316 6.14 7.20 -6.57
N ASN A 317 6.58 7.71 -5.43
CA ASN A 317 7.73 8.63 -5.39
C ASN A 317 9.02 7.96 -5.87
N ALA A 318 9.20 6.66 -5.62
CA ALA A 318 10.35 5.92 -6.11
C ALA A 318 10.32 5.77 -7.64
N ILE A 319 9.16 5.42 -8.20
CA ILE A 319 8.97 5.32 -9.65
C ILE A 319 9.18 6.69 -10.31
N ASP A 320 8.50 7.74 -9.82
CA ASP A 320 8.62 9.09 -10.36
C ASP A 320 10.08 9.61 -10.27
N GLY A 321 10.80 9.29 -9.18
CA GLY A 321 12.20 9.67 -8.97
C GLY A 321 13.21 8.88 -9.81
N SER A 322 12.84 7.71 -10.34
CA SER A 322 13.70 6.91 -11.21
C SER A 322 13.61 7.29 -12.70
N LEU A 323 12.55 8.02 -13.10
CA LEU A 323 12.30 8.35 -14.51
C LEU A 323 13.44 9.09 -15.19
N ASP A 324 14.03 10.11 -14.53
CA ASP A 324 15.14 10.88 -15.09
C ASP A 324 16.39 10.01 -15.38
N LYS A 325 16.60 8.94 -14.60
CA LYS A 325 17.69 8.00 -14.81
C LYS A 325 17.38 7.04 -15.97
N SER A 326 16.11 6.63 -16.09
CA SER A 326 15.63 5.58 -16.98
C SER A 326 15.25 6.07 -18.39
N THR A 327 15.16 7.39 -18.62
CA THR A 327 14.72 7.99 -19.89
C THR A 327 15.81 8.81 -20.58
N GLY A 328 17.03 8.30 -20.57
CA GLY A 328 18.21 9.01 -21.14
C GLY A 328 18.19 9.15 -22.66
N TYR A 329 17.47 8.29 -23.37
CA TYR A 329 17.38 8.24 -24.83
C TYR A 329 15.93 8.43 -25.27
N SER A 330 15.70 8.83 -26.55
CA SER A 330 14.33 8.92 -27.10
C SER A 330 13.68 7.54 -27.21
N ALA A 331 14.46 6.53 -27.57
CA ALA A 331 14.01 5.14 -27.56
C ALA A 331 15.20 4.19 -27.36
N SER A 332 14.91 2.98 -26.87
CA SER A 332 15.87 1.88 -26.85
C SER A 332 15.23 0.59 -27.35
N VAL A 333 15.93 -0.11 -28.21
CA VAL A 333 15.51 -1.42 -28.75
C VAL A 333 16.53 -2.47 -28.32
N SER A 334 16.10 -3.58 -27.76
CA SER A 334 16.99 -4.64 -27.32
C SER A 334 16.69 -5.97 -27.97
N THR A 335 17.75 -6.74 -28.17
CA THR A 335 17.70 -8.14 -28.60
C THR A 335 18.48 -8.99 -27.60
N SER A 336 17.83 -9.99 -27.03
CA SER A 336 18.47 -10.96 -26.14
C SER A 336 18.90 -12.19 -26.94
N PHE A 337 20.19 -12.49 -26.96
CA PHE A 337 20.75 -13.65 -27.64
C PHE A 337 20.87 -14.88 -26.76
N GLY A 338 20.67 -14.72 -25.47
CA GLY A 338 20.71 -15.83 -24.53
C GLY A 338 20.57 -15.40 -23.09
N SER A 339 20.79 -16.34 -22.19
CA SER A 339 20.90 -16.12 -20.76
C SER A 339 22.17 -16.71 -20.20
N TYR A 340 22.64 -16.22 -19.08
CA TYR A 340 23.80 -16.78 -18.38
C TYR A 340 23.41 -17.13 -16.93
N ASN A 341 23.86 -18.29 -16.51
CA ASN A 341 23.71 -18.73 -15.12
C ASN A 341 25.05 -19.35 -14.68
N ALA A 342 25.48 -19.04 -13.45
CA ALA A 342 26.76 -19.54 -12.91
C ALA A 342 26.91 -21.08 -12.91
N GLU A 343 25.78 -21.82 -12.75
CA GLU A 343 25.78 -23.29 -12.75
C GLU A 343 25.68 -23.90 -14.14
N ALA A 344 24.90 -23.27 -15.04
CA ALA A 344 24.60 -23.80 -16.37
C ALA A 344 25.46 -23.17 -17.50
N GLY A 345 26.19 -22.08 -17.20
CA GLY A 345 26.93 -21.30 -18.21
C GLY A 345 26.00 -20.52 -19.15
N TYR A 346 26.53 -20.16 -20.32
CA TYR A 346 25.77 -19.46 -21.35
C TYR A 346 24.76 -20.40 -22.03
N GLN A 347 23.51 -19.96 -22.11
CA GLN A 347 22.39 -20.65 -22.74
C GLN A 347 21.88 -19.79 -23.92
N PRO A 348 22.13 -20.20 -25.19
CA PRO A 348 21.70 -19.42 -26.35
C PRO A 348 20.16 -19.41 -26.48
N ALA A 349 19.62 -18.30 -26.94
CA ALA A 349 18.21 -18.19 -27.32
C ALA A 349 17.97 -18.87 -28.71
N GLU A 350 16.76 -19.35 -28.93
CA GLU A 350 16.37 -19.95 -30.22
C GLU A 350 16.00 -18.85 -31.23
N LEU A 351 17.00 -18.17 -31.82
CA LEU A 351 16.81 -17.04 -32.74
C LEU A 351 17.09 -17.40 -34.22
N GLY A 352 17.13 -18.69 -34.58
CA GLY A 352 17.42 -19.11 -35.95
C GLY A 352 18.79 -18.60 -36.48
N GLU A 353 18.79 -17.98 -37.66
CA GLU A 353 20.03 -17.43 -38.26
C GLU A 353 20.59 -16.25 -37.45
N PHE A 354 19.77 -15.52 -36.71
CA PHE A 354 20.19 -14.40 -35.87
C PHE A 354 21.02 -14.85 -34.66
N GLY A 355 20.89 -16.10 -34.21
CA GLY A 355 21.70 -16.65 -33.12
C GLY A 355 23.18 -16.62 -33.39
N ALA A 356 23.60 -16.68 -34.68
CA ALA A 356 25.01 -16.59 -35.09
C ALA A 356 25.63 -15.20 -34.81
N PHE A 357 24.83 -14.15 -34.59
CA PHE A 357 25.35 -12.82 -34.26
C PHE A 357 25.87 -12.77 -32.82
N ALA A 358 25.40 -13.63 -31.92
CA ALA A 358 25.93 -13.72 -30.57
C ALA A 358 27.43 -14.02 -30.50
N GLU A 359 27.93 -14.78 -31.50
CA GLU A 359 29.35 -15.13 -31.64
C GLU A 359 30.14 -14.14 -32.47
N ARG A 360 29.46 -13.28 -33.25
CA ARG A 360 30.06 -12.28 -34.14
C ARG A 360 30.04 -10.90 -33.50
N GLN A 361 31.11 -10.55 -32.82
CA GLN A 361 31.28 -9.18 -32.36
C GLN A 361 31.42 -8.22 -33.57
N GLY A 362 30.75 -7.05 -33.51
CA GLY A 362 30.89 -5.98 -34.49
C GLY A 362 29.87 -5.99 -35.63
N TYR A 363 28.71 -6.63 -35.46
CA TYR A 363 27.55 -6.42 -36.34
C TYR A 363 26.87 -5.08 -36.09
N ASP A 364 26.10 -4.60 -37.05
CA ASP A 364 25.36 -3.34 -36.99
C ASP A 364 23.86 -3.62 -36.81
N MET A 365 23.37 -3.47 -35.58
CA MET A 365 21.96 -3.67 -35.23
C MET A 365 21.06 -2.63 -35.90
N ALA A 366 21.54 -1.39 -36.08
CA ALA A 366 20.77 -0.35 -36.76
C ALA A 366 20.56 -0.71 -38.25
N ALA A 367 21.53 -1.30 -38.90
CA ALA A 367 21.40 -1.80 -40.28
C ALA A 367 20.37 -2.94 -40.36
N GLY A 368 20.37 -3.85 -39.37
CA GLY A 368 19.40 -4.95 -39.28
C GLY A 368 17.97 -4.45 -39.11
N LEU A 369 17.76 -3.53 -38.17
CA LEU A 369 16.44 -2.92 -37.92
C LEU A 369 15.97 -2.09 -39.14
N ARG A 370 16.83 -1.31 -39.76
CA ARG A 370 16.53 -0.57 -41.00
C ARG A 370 16.03 -1.51 -42.11
N ALA A 371 16.69 -2.64 -42.31
CA ALA A 371 16.28 -3.64 -43.27
C ALA A 371 14.93 -4.25 -42.93
N SER A 372 14.67 -4.51 -41.66
CA SER A 372 13.41 -5.05 -41.15
C SER A 372 12.24 -4.06 -41.30
N VAL A 373 12.42 -2.78 -40.98
CA VAL A 373 11.42 -1.71 -41.22
C VAL A 373 11.08 -1.60 -42.69
N ALA A 374 12.08 -1.66 -43.57
CA ALA A 374 11.86 -1.66 -45.03
C ALA A 374 11.12 -2.92 -45.52
N ALA A 375 11.40 -4.09 -44.95
CA ALA A 375 10.77 -5.37 -45.31
C ALA A 375 9.30 -5.42 -44.94
N VAL A 376 8.91 -4.84 -43.77
CA VAL A 376 7.50 -4.75 -43.33
C VAL A 376 6.80 -3.52 -43.90
N GLY A 377 7.54 -2.56 -44.51
CA GLY A 377 6.95 -1.33 -45.06
C GLY A 377 6.45 -0.35 -44.02
N ALA A 378 7.06 -0.35 -42.84
CA ALA A 378 6.59 0.43 -41.67
C ALA A 378 7.03 1.91 -41.69
N GLY A 379 7.84 2.34 -42.68
CA GLY A 379 8.25 3.74 -42.78
C GLY A 379 9.72 3.93 -43.16
N ASP A 380 10.28 5.09 -42.77
CA ASP A 380 11.70 5.43 -43.01
C ASP A 380 12.44 5.51 -41.69
N PHE A 381 13.27 4.50 -41.41
CA PHE A 381 14.07 4.38 -40.19
C PHE A 381 15.00 5.59 -39.99
N ASP A 382 15.67 6.04 -41.07
CA ASP A 382 16.66 7.13 -40.96
C ASP A 382 15.99 8.52 -40.77
N ALA A 383 14.73 8.66 -41.14
CA ALA A 383 13.96 9.87 -40.85
C ALA A 383 13.58 9.96 -39.36
N ALA A 384 13.19 8.86 -38.75
CA ALA A 384 12.79 8.83 -37.34
C ALA A 384 14.00 8.75 -36.39
N ALA A 385 15.02 7.94 -36.70
CA ALA A 385 16.22 7.74 -35.88
C ALA A 385 17.36 8.68 -36.34
N SER A 386 17.43 9.88 -35.74
CA SER A 386 18.44 10.87 -36.17
C SER A 386 19.89 10.47 -35.85
N ARG A 387 20.10 9.84 -34.69
CA ARG A 387 21.39 9.28 -34.24
C ARG A 387 21.15 8.01 -33.46
N THR A 388 22.09 7.07 -33.54
CA THR A 388 22.01 5.78 -32.84
C THR A 388 23.35 5.44 -32.19
N ALA A 389 23.30 4.66 -31.11
CA ALA A 389 24.47 4.05 -30.47
C ALA A 389 24.11 2.62 -30.07
N GLN A 390 25.01 1.66 -30.33
CA GLN A 390 24.81 0.27 -29.95
C GLN A 390 25.72 -0.10 -28.78
N ILE A 391 25.16 -0.78 -27.78
CA ILE A 391 25.88 -1.39 -26.65
C ILE A 391 25.64 -2.89 -26.69
N ASP A 392 26.74 -3.66 -26.68
CA ASP A 392 26.69 -5.12 -26.54
C ASP A 392 27.07 -5.50 -25.12
N PHE A 393 26.17 -6.17 -24.44
CA PHE A 393 26.38 -6.75 -23.10
C PHE A 393 26.96 -8.16 -23.30
N LEU A 394 28.21 -8.32 -22.87
CA LEU A 394 29.02 -9.49 -23.12
C LEU A 394 29.16 -10.35 -21.87
N VAL A 395 29.36 -11.64 -22.08
CA VAL A 395 29.69 -12.60 -21.01
C VAL A 395 30.76 -13.58 -21.55
N ASP A 396 31.66 -14.02 -20.68
CA ASP A 396 32.50 -15.17 -20.99
C ASP A 396 31.65 -16.44 -20.87
N PRO A 397 31.46 -17.24 -21.94
CA PRO A 397 30.55 -18.39 -21.90
C PRO A 397 30.95 -19.46 -20.86
N ALA A 398 32.25 -19.54 -20.56
CA ALA A 398 32.84 -20.57 -19.70
C ALA A 398 33.06 -20.07 -18.25
N ASP A 399 33.37 -18.78 -18.08
CA ASP A 399 33.77 -18.20 -16.78
C ASP A 399 33.23 -16.77 -16.69
N GLY A 400 31.89 -16.62 -16.82
CA GLY A 400 31.23 -15.34 -16.73
C GLY A 400 31.25 -14.81 -15.31
N LEU A 401 31.56 -13.52 -15.18
CA LEU A 401 31.58 -12.83 -13.89
C LEU A 401 30.18 -12.79 -13.28
N VAL A 402 30.05 -13.12 -11.99
CA VAL A 402 28.82 -13.02 -11.20
C VAL A 402 29.00 -12.14 -9.97
N MET A 403 27.92 -11.75 -9.35
CA MET A 403 27.94 -10.87 -8.16
C MET A 403 28.78 -11.46 -7.01
N ASP A 404 28.72 -12.78 -6.79
CA ASP A 404 29.55 -13.47 -5.77
C ASP A 404 31.06 -13.27 -5.99
N ASP A 405 31.51 -13.09 -7.24
CA ASP A 405 32.93 -12.82 -7.53
C ASP A 405 33.29 -11.40 -7.11
N VAL A 406 32.39 -10.44 -7.33
CA VAL A 406 32.57 -9.05 -6.86
C VAL A 406 32.56 -8.97 -5.35
N GLU A 407 31.66 -9.71 -4.67
CA GLU A 407 31.65 -9.82 -3.21
C GLU A 407 32.97 -10.39 -2.66
N ARG A 408 33.47 -11.46 -3.30
CA ARG A 408 34.72 -12.13 -2.91
C ARG A 408 35.93 -11.22 -3.12
N ALA A 409 35.96 -10.48 -4.24
CA ALA A 409 37.07 -9.57 -4.57
C ALA A 409 37.07 -8.31 -3.67
N SER A 410 35.91 -7.76 -3.35
CA SER A 410 35.76 -6.55 -2.54
C SER A 410 35.82 -6.83 -1.03
N GLY A 411 35.53 -8.06 -0.60
CA GLY A 411 35.31 -8.40 0.81
C GLY A 411 34.06 -7.74 1.41
N LEU A 412 33.13 -7.29 0.56
CA LEU A 412 31.83 -6.75 0.92
C LEU A 412 30.76 -7.82 0.75
N LYS A 413 29.59 -7.61 1.36
CA LYS A 413 28.39 -8.40 1.08
C LYS A 413 27.29 -7.48 0.55
N LEU A 414 26.63 -7.89 -0.49
CA LEU A 414 25.48 -7.15 -1.04
C LEU A 414 24.36 -7.04 0.01
N SER A 415 24.17 -8.07 0.83
CA SER A 415 23.20 -8.09 1.93
C SER A 415 23.39 -6.97 2.96
N ASP A 416 24.60 -6.47 3.14
CA ASP A 416 24.87 -5.38 4.08
C ASP A 416 24.42 -4.02 3.54
N HIS A 417 24.17 -3.91 2.21
CA HIS A 417 23.79 -2.70 1.51
C HIS A 417 22.33 -2.68 1.07
N ALA A 418 21.78 -3.84 0.75
CA ALA A 418 20.47 -3.99 0.10
C ALA A 418 19.38 -4.57 1.01
N GLY A 419 19.66 -4.77 2.32
CA GLY A 419 18.72 -5.38 3.24
C GLY A 419 18.63 -6.91 3.11
N ALA A 420 17.95 -7.53 4.08
CA ALA A 420 17.86 -9.00 4.18
C ALA A 420 17.02 -9.67 3.08
N SER A 421 16.14 -8.92 2.43
CA SER A 421 15.26 -9.43 1.36
C SER A 421 15.97 -9.80 0.07
N VAL A 422 17.22 -9.37 -0.11
CA VAL A 422 18.05 -9.64 -1.31
C VAL A 422 18.88 -10.92 -1.17
N ASN A 423 18.82 -11.60 -0.03
CA ASN A 423 19.74 -12.70 0.33
C ASN A 423 19.59 -14.01 -0.45
N SER A 424 18.57 -14.21 -1.26
CA SER A 424 18.36 -15.51 -1.91
C SER A 424 18.38 -15.47 -3.42
N GLY A 425 19.57 -15.33 -4.00
CA GLY A 425 19.76 -15.54 -5.43
C GLY A 425 20.58 -14.49 -6.18
N TYR A 426 20.78 -13.30 -5.61
CA TYR A 426 21.53 -12.23 -6.29
C TYR A 426 23.02 -12.54 -6.48
N GLY A 427 23.61 -13.40 -5.68
CA GLY A 427 25.00 -13.83 -5.84
C GLY A 427 25.31 -14.47 -7.17
N ALA A 428 24.35 -15.20 -7.74
CA ALA A 428 24.45 -15.87 -9.04
C ALA A 428 24.12 -14.95 -10.24
N TYR A 429 23.68 -13.69 -10.01
CA TYR A 429 23.37 -12.78 -11.11
C TYR A 429 24.62 -12.40 -11.88
N PRO A 430 24.57 -12.45 -13.22
CA PRO A 430 25.71 -12.11 -14.05
C PRO A 430 26.03 -10.61 -13.96
N VAL A 431 27.32 -10.30 -13.91
CA VAL A 431 27.85 -8.95 -14.12
C VAL A 431 28.33 -8.88 -15.56
N TYR A 432 27.63 -8.15 -16.40
CA TYR A 432 27.91 -8.06 -17.82
C TYR A 432 29.18 -7.24 -18.08
N LEU A 433 29.84 -7.52 -19.19
CA LEU A 433 30.92 -6.71 -19.73
C LEU A 433 30.39 -5.82 -20.85
N ALA A 434 30.84 -4.58 -20.92
CA ALA A 434 30.57 -3.70 -22.05
C ALA A 434 31.86 -3.00 -22.51
N LYS A 435 31.98 -2.72 -23.80
CA LYS A 435 33.14 -2.03 -24.39
C LYS A 435 33.08 -0.53 -24.06
N LEU A 436 34.21 0.03 -23.66
CA LEU A 436 34.34 1.45 -23.38
C LEU A 436 33.93 2.34 -24.56
N SER A 437 34.30 1.92 -25.79
CA SER A 437 33.97 2.65 -27.02
C SER A 437 32.45 2.73 -27.24
N GLN A 438 31.72 1.63 -27.04
CA GLN A 438 30.27 1.56 -27.22
C GLN A 438 29.54 2.37 -26.16
N VAL A 439 29.95 2.23 -24.87
CA VAL A 439 29.35 2.99 -23.78
C VAL A 439 29.60 4.50 -23.96
N ASN A 440 30.80 4.91 -24.39
CA ASN A 440 31.07 6.32 -24.66
C ASN A 440 30.23 6.88 -25.81
N ALA A 441 29.98 6.09 -26.86
CA ALA A 441 29.08 6.50 -27.94
C ALA A 441 27.63 6.71 -27.43
N ALA A 442 27.16 5.85 -26.56
CA ALA A 442 25.85 5.99 -25.95
C ALA A 442 25.77 7.19 -24.95
N LEU A 443 26.83 7.42 -24.17
CA LEU A 443 26.93 8.59 -23.30
C LEU A 443 26.91 9.90 -24.10
N GLU A 444 27.66 9.96 -25.22
CA GLU A 444 27.64 11.09 -26.14
C GLU A 444 26.25 11.32 -26.74
N LEU A 445 25.56 10.22 -27.13
CA LEU A 445 24.19 10.27 -27.64
C LEU A 445 23.23 10.91 -26.62
N ALA A 446 23.40 10.57 -25.34
CA ALA A 446 22.62 11.12 -24.23
C ALA A 446 23.09 12.52 -23.77
N GLY A 447 24.14 13.09 -24.38
CA GLY A 447 24.72 14.36 -23.97
C GLY A 447 25.42 14.31 -22.59
N ARG A 448 25.89 13.14 -22.18
CA ARG A 448 26.57 12.88 -20.91
C ARG A 448 28.08 12.87 -21.09
N PRO A 449 28.88 13.17 -20.05
CA PRO A 449 30.34 13.15 -20.14
C PRO A 449 30.88 11.76 -20.41
N ALA A 450 31.84 11.66 -21.32
CA ALA A 450 32.52 10.41 -21.63
C ALA A 450 33.26 9.85 -20.40
N LEU A 451 33.43 8.53 -20.40
CA LEU A 451 34.17 7.81 -19.38
C LEU A 451 35.63 7.66 -19.84
N GLU A 452 36.58 8.03 -18.98
CA GLU A 452 38.02 7.88 -19.24
C GLU A 452 38.60 6.78 -18.33
N LEU A 453 39.11 5.71 -18.91
CA LEU A 453 39.69 4.57 -18.18
C LEU A 453 41.15 4.32 -18.62
N GLY A 454 42.00 4.06 -17.63
CA GLY A 454 43.35 3.55 -17.88
C GLY A 454 43.35 2.08 -18.32
N ALA A 455 44.43 1.58 -18.90
CA ALA A 455 44.54 0.21 -19.41
C ALA A 455 44.32 -0.89 -18.35
N GLY A 456 44.48 -0.58 -17.05
CA GLY A 456 44.25 -1.48 -15.94
C GLY A 456 43.01 -1.09 -15.08
N GLU A 457 42.11 -0.32 -15.62
CA GLU A 457 40.94 0.20 -14.93
C GLU A 457 39.65 -0.23 -15.62
N CYS A 458 38.58 -0.30 -14.83
CA CYS A 458 37.23 -0.52 -15.29
C CYS A 458 36.25 0.38 -14.49
N ALA A 459 35.05 0.58 -15.01
CA ALA A 459 33.99 1.25 -14.32
C ALA A 459 32.75 0.35 -14.19
N VAL A 460 31.95 0.57 -13.16
CA VAL A 460 30.68 -0.15 -13.01
C VAL A 460 29.53 0.81 -13.25
N PHE A 461 28.59 0.39 -14.11
CA PHE A 461 27.29 1.00 -14.30
C PHE A 461 26.22 0.15 -13.64
N SER A 462 25.40 0.76 -12.80
CA SER A 462 24.19 0.14 -12.27
C SER A 462 23.16 1.22 -11.96
N ASP A 463 21.97 1.10 -12.55
CA ASP A 463 20.83 1.97 -12.28
C ASP A 463 19.98 1.48 -11.10
N SER A 464 20.26 0.26 -10.61
CA SER A 464 19.57 -0.35 -9.48
C SER A 464 20.05 0.20 -8.13
N ASP A 465 19.13 0.75 -7.33
CA ASP A 465 19.44 1.22 -5.98
C ASP A 465 19.85 0.07 -5.03
N ILE A 466 19.50 -1.18 -5.38
CA ILE A 466 19.90 -2.39 -4.63
C ILE A 466 21.43 -2.55 -4.63
N THR A 467 22.08 -2.34 -5.77
CA THR A 467 23.51 -2.59 -5.94
C THR A 467 24.36 -1.33 -5.90
N SER A 468 23.76 -0.14 -6.03
CA SER A 468 24.46 1.15 -6.08
C SER A 468 25.35 1.42 -4.88
N GLY A 469 24.87 1.17 -3.66
CA GLY A 469 25.65 1.35 -2.43
C GLY A 469 26.86 0.40 -2.37
N PHE A 470 26.61 -0.85 -2.72
CA PHE A 470 27.66 -1.90 -2.77
C PHE A 470 28.79 -1.55 -3.75
N TYR A 471 28.44 -1.10 -4.96
CA TYR A 471 29.47 -0.75 -5.95
C TYR A 471 30.23 0.53 -5.60
N ARG A 472 29.60 1.53 -4.96
CA ARG A 472 30.32 2.72 -4.47
C ARG A 472 31.38 2.33 -3.43
N ASP A 473 31.01 1.49 -2.48
CA ASP A 473 31.95 0.99 -1.47
C ASP A 473 33.03 0.10 -2.09
N ALA A 474 32.73 -0.67 -3.16
CA ALA A 474 33.71 -1.44 -3.89
C ALA A 474 34.74 -0.55 -4.61
N VAL A 475 34.30 0.59 -5.18
CA VAL A 475 35.20 1.62 -5.74
C VAL A 475 36.10 2.21 -4.65
N ASP A 476 35.50 2.62 -3.52
CA ASP A 476 36.23 3.26 -2.39
C ASP A 476 37.30 2.32 -1.79
N ARG A 477 37.07 1.01 -1.86
CA ARG A 477 38.05 -0.01 -1.46
C ARG A 477 39.13 -0.29 -2.50
N GLY A 478 39.00 0.25 -3.71
CA GLY A 478 39.90 -0.04 -4.83
C GLY A 478 39.84 -1.49 -5.25
N THR A 479 38.65 -2.08 -5.31
CA THR A 479 38.41 -3.48 -5.65
C THR A 479 39.04 -3.81 -7.02
N VAL A 480 39.71 -4.98 -7.09
CA VAL A 480 40.32 -5.50 -8.32
C VAL A 480 39.55 -6.74 -8.76
N LEU A 481 39.04 -6.73 -9.97
CA LEU A 481 38.32 -7.85 -10.59
C LEU A 481 39.17 -8.50 -11.65
N SER A 482 39.17 -9.83 -11.75
CA SER A 482 39.86 -10.57 -12.78
C SER A 482 38.90 -10.82 -13.94
N VAL A 483 39.19 -10.27 -15.11
CA VAL A 483 38.37 -10.39 -16.32
C VAL A 483 39.25 -11.01 -17.43
N GLY A 484 38.92 -12.23 -17.85
CA GLY A 484 39.71 -12.94 -18.89
C GLY A 484 41.18 -13.09 -18.51
N GLY A 485 41.52 -13.25 -17.25
CA GLY A 485 42.88 -13.38 -16.74
C GLY A 485 43.66 -12.05 -16.64
N ARG A 486 42.96 -10.90 -16.76
CA ARG A 486 43.52 -9.56 -16.53
C ARG A 486 42.92 -8.96 -15.26
N ASP A 487 43.76 -8.42 -14.42
CA ASP A 487 43.32 -7.73 -13.20
C ASP A 487 42.99 -6.27 -13.54
N LEU A 488 41.71 -5.88 -13.32
CA LEU A 488 41.19 -4.53 -13.55
C LEU A 488 40.74 -3.92 -12.23
N ARG A 489 41.19 -2.70 -11.92
CA ARG A 489 40.76 -1.95 -10.75
C ARG A 489 39.45 -1.23 -11.07
N VAL A 490 38.45 -1.39 -10.22
CA VAL A 490 37.20 -0.62 -10.31
C VAL A 490 37.49 0.83 -9.89
N ALA A 491 37.55 1.73 -10.89
CA ALA A 491 37.97 3.11 -10.72
C ALA A 491 36.79 4.07 -10.52
N GLU A 492 35.64 3.78 -11.12
CA GLU A 492 34.47 4.66 -11.11
C GLU A 492 33.16 3.85 -11.03
N PHE A 493 32.17 4.41 -10.33
CA PHE A 493 30.78 3.93 -10.35
C PHE A 493 29.88 5.01 -10.94
N ARG A 494 28.99 4.61 -11.85
CA ARG A 494 27.94 5.46 -12.42
C ARG A 494 26.57 4.82 -12.23
N GLY A 495 25.62 5.61 -11.70
CA GLY A 495 24.23 5.20 -11.44
C GLY A 495 23.26 5.51 -12.58
N GLU A 496 23.75 5.69 -13.79
CA GLU A 496 22.96 6.06 -14.97
C GLU A 496 22.52 4.80 -15.71
N SER A 497 21.29 4.80 -16.26
CA SER A 497 20.88 3.73 -17.17
C SER A 497 21.58 3.82 -18.51
N LEU A 498 21.91 2.67 -19.07
CA LEU A 498 22.46 2.51 -20.41
C LEU A 498 21.39 2.21 -21.46
N GLN A 499 20.12 2.35 -21.11
CA GLN A 499 18.97 2.15 -22.01
C GLN A 499 17.73 2.85 -21.43
N THR A 500 16.77 3.15 -22.28
CA THR A 500 15.45 3.65 -21.85
C THR A 500 14.56 2.46 -21.47
N THR A 501 14.19 2.37 -20.17
CA THR A 501 13.40 1.27 -19.61
C THR A 501 12.44 1.78 -18.52
N PRO A 502 11.29 1.10 -18.28
CA PRO A 502 10.32 1.55 -17.26
C PRO A 502 10.81 1.36 -15.82
N PHE A 503 11.81 0.51 -15.60
CA PHE A 503 12.39 0.19 -14.28
C PHE A 503 13.90 0.05 -14.37
N PRO A 504 14.64 0.33 -13.27
CA PRO A 504 16.07 0.02 -13.18
C PRO A 504 16.30 -1.50 -13.37
N MET A 505 16.92 -1.89 -14.46
CA MET A 505 17.16 -3.29 -14.81
C MET A 505 18.62 -3.70 -14.74
N ASN A 506 19.54 -2.72 -14.77
CA ASN A 506 20.97 -2.98 -14.73
C ASN A 506 21.47 -3.13 -13.29
N THR A 507 21.63 -4.37 -12.85
CA THR A 507 22.19 -4.70 -11.52
C THR A 507 23.73 -4.61 -11.46
N GLY A 508 24.40 -4.48 -12.61
CA GLY A 508 25.85 -4.29 -12.71
C GLY A 508 26.39 -4.62 -14.09
N THR A 509 26.95 -3.60 -14.75
CA THR A 509 27.70 -3.76 -16.01
C THR A 509 29.12 -3.21 -15.83
N LEU A 510 30.10 -4.05 -16.04
CA LEU A 510 31.50 -3.69 -15.97
C LEU A 510 31.96 -3.16 -17.35
N VAL A 511 32.21 -1.87 -17.42
CA VAL A 511 32.74 -1.21 -18.61
C VAL A 511 34.24 -1.32 -18.58
N VAL A 512 34.80 -1.92 -19.63
CA VAL A 512 36.24 -2.22 -19.75
C VAL A 512 36.80 -1.63 -21.02
N PRO A 513 38.14 -1.31 -21.07
CA PRO A 513 38.80 -0.99 -22.31
C PRO A 513 38.55 -2.10 -23.35
N ASP A 514 38.35 -1.74 -24.61
CA ASP A 514 37.95 -2.69 -25.67
C ASP A 514 38.90 -3.89 -25.81
N GLU A 515 40.20 -3.67 -25.59
CA GLU A 515 41.23 -4.72 -25.61
C GLU A 515 41.22 -5.62 -24.35
N ALA A 516 40.48 -5.27 -23.34
CA ALA A 516 40.34 -6.07 -22.11
C ALA A 516 39.19 -7.08 -22.18
N VAL A 517 38.31 -6.96 -23.17
CA VAL A 517 37.23 -7.94 -23.40
C VAL A 517 37.87 -9.30 -23.78
N PRO A 518 37.51 -10.40 -23.05
CA PRO A 518 38.03 -11.72 -23.34
C PRO A 518 37.71 -12.18 -24.76
N ALA A 519 38.70 -12.80 -25.44
CA ALA A 519 38.48 -13.39 -26.74
C ALA A 519 37.50 -14.57 -26.64
N GLY A 520 36.42 -14.54 -27.43
CA GLY A 520 35.37 -15.57 -27.38
C GLY A 520 34.19 -15.23 -26.46
N SER A 521 34.17 -14.02 -25.87
CA SER A 521 32.98 -13.55 -25.17
C SER A 521 31.74 -13.56 -26.08
N ALA A 522 30.64 -14.11 -25.58
CA ALA A 522 29.35 -14.11 -26.26
C ALA A 522 28.58 -12.84 -25.96
N ILE A 523 27.81 -12.36 -26.92
CA ILE A 523 26.85 -11.29 -26.72
C ILE A 523 25.60 -11.89 -26.09
N LEU A 524 25.27 -11.46 -24.91
CA LEU A 524 24.06 -11.87 -24.21
C LEU A 524 22.85 -11.04 -24.64
N GLN A 525 23.08 -9.75 -24.77
CA GLN A 525 22.07 -8.77 -25.18
C GLN A 525 22.75 -7.65 -25.94
N SER A 526 22.09 -7.15 -26.98
CA SER A 526 22.44 -5.88 -27.62
C SER A 526 21.33 -4.89 -27.45
N VAL A 527 21.69 -3.65 -27.20
CA VAL A 527 20.78 -2.51 -27.09
C VAL A 527 21.17 -1.48 -28.13
N LEU A 528 20.21 -1.05 -28.92
CA LEU A 528 20.31 0.12 -29.78
C LEU A 528 19.59 1.28 -29.13
N ASP A 529 20.36 2.26 -28.66
CA ASP A 529 19.84 3.52 -28.18
C ASP A 529 19.67 4.50 -29.35
N VAL A 530 18.54 5.19 -29.34
CA VAL A 530 18.11 6.06 -30.44
C VAL A 530 17.79 7.45 -29.89
N GLN A 531 18.24 8.46 -30.62
CA GLN A 531 17.85 9.85 -30.43
C GLN A 531 17.00 10.32 -31.61
N CYS A 532 15.79 10.73 -31.38
CA CYS A 532 14.86 11.31 -32.33
C CYS A 532 14.99 12.85 -32.36
N ALA A 533 14.61 13.48 -33.45
CA ALA A 533 14.70 14.92 -33.57
C ALA A 533 13.48 15.64 -32.96
N SER A 534 12.33 14.97 -32.93
CA SER A 534 11.07 15.47 -32.38
C SER A 534 10.28 14.36 -31.69
N ASP A 535 9.25 14.74 -30.95
CA ASP A 535 8.31 13.79 -30.34
C ASP A 535 7.48 13.04 -31.40
N GLU A 536 7.23 13.65 -32.56
CA GLU A 536 6.56 13.00 -33.71
C GLU A 536 7.45 11.88 -34.28
N ASP A 537 8.75 12.14 -34.42
CA ASP A 537 9.73 11.14 -34.88
C ASP A 537 9.87 10.00 -33.85
N GLU A 538 9.83 10.33 -32.55
CA GLU A 538 9.85 9.34 -31.48
C GLU A 538 8.63 8.40 -31.55
N ALA A 539 7.43 8.96 -31.74
CA ALA A 539 6.21 8.17 -31.89
C ALA A 539 6.25 7.31 -33.16
N ALA A 540 6.69 7.87 -34.30
CA ALA A 540 6.85 7.13 -35.55
C ALA A 540 7.86 5.98 -35.42
N PHE A 541 8.96 6.19 -34.67
CA PHE A 541 9.94 5.14 -34.38
C PHE A 541 9.31 4.00 -33.56
N GLY A 542 8.51 4.32 -32.52
CA GLY A 542 7.78 3.33 -31.74
C GLY A 542 6.87 2.47 -32.59
N GLU A 543 6.01 3.09 -33.44
CA GLU A 543 5.12 2.39 -34.36
C GLU A 543 5.88 1.48 -35.35
N MET A 544 7.05 1.92 -35.85
CA MET A 544 7.92 1.08 -36.68
C MET A 544 8.42 -0.15 -35.97
N MET A 545 8.86 0.01 -34.72
CA MET A 545 9.37 -1.11 -33.92
C MET A 545 8.29 -2.10 -33.55
N ASP A 546 7.10 -1.63 -33.21
CA ASP A 546 5.94 -2.49 -32.98
C ASP A 546 5.58 -3.29 -34.23
N ALA A 547 5.56 -2.66 -35.40
CA ALA A 547 5.30 -3.35 -36.67
C ALA A 547 6.35 -4.42 -37.02
N VAL A 548 7.60 -4.19 -36.63
CA VAL A 548 8.68 -5.19 -36.78
C VAL A 548 8.53 -6.31 -35.76
N ALA A 549 8.16 -6.00 -34.51
CA ALA A 549 7.99 -6.97 -33.45
C ALA A 549 6.76 -7.88 -33.66
N ASP A 550 5.69 -7.33 -34.21
CA ASP A 550 4.42 -8.05 -34.42
C ASP A 550 4.39 -8.91 -35.71
N THR A 551 5.46 -8.87 -36.53
CA THR A 551 5.47 -9.64 -37.77
C THR A 551 5.91 -11.08 -37.54
N ASP A 552 5.24 -12.03 -38.19
CA ASP A 552 5.68 -13.45 -38.25
C ASP A 552 6.79 -13.71 -39.27
N ASN A 553 7.38 -12.68 -39.88
CA ASN A 553 8.41 -12.82 -40.87
C ASN A 553 9.75 -13.22 -40.21
N PRO A 554 10.29 -14.43 -40.45
CA PRO A 554 11.51 -14.89 -39.80
C PRO A 554 12.80 -14.14 -40.24
N ASP A 555 12.69 -13.35 -41.31
CA ASP A 555 13.83 -12.59 -41.86
C ASP A 555 13.94 -11.18 -41.19
N THR A 556 13.03 -10.82 -40.30
CA THR A 556 13.11 -9.58 -39.57
C THR A 556 13.96 -9.71 -38.31
N TRP A 557 14.57 -8.60 -37.89
CA TRP A 557 15.41 -8.54 -36.69
C TRP A 557 14.59 -8.87 -35.43
N PRO A 558 15.04 -9.80 -34.55
CA PRO A 558 14.31 -10.20 -33.36
C PRO A 558 14.38 -9.10 -32.29
N ILE A 559 13.25 -8.50 -32.02
CA ILE A 559 13.10 -7.51 -30.95
C ILE A 559 12.63 -8.22 -29.68
N THR A 560 13.41 -8.10 -28.59
CA THR A 560 13.01 -8.61 -27.27
C THR A 560 12.23 -7.57 -26.49
N LEU A 561 12.67 -6.31 -26.55
CA LEU A 561 12.00 -5.17 -25.92
C LEU A 561 12.29 -3.92 -26.75
N SER A 562 11.27 -3.16 -27.04
CA SER A 562 11.38 -1.83 -27.63
C SER A 562 10.52 -0.89 -26.82
N MET A 563 11.08 0.26 -26.42
CA MET A 563 10.32 1.28 -25.69
C MET A 563 10.83 2.68 -26.05
N THR A 564 9.90 3.57 -26.29
CA THR A 564 10.16 5.00 -26.41
C THR A 564 10.17 5.65 -25.01
N ARG A 565 10.74 6.84 -24.91
CA ARG A 565 10.73 7.65 -23.69
C ARG A 565 9.28 7.98 -23.28
N ALA A 566 8.45 8.35 -24.23
CA ALA A 566 7.05 8.67 -24.01
C ALA A 566 6.29 7.48 -23.42
N GLU A 567 6.49 6.27 -23.96
CA GLU A 567 5.87 5.04 -23.43
C GLU A 567 6.33 4.70 -22.04
N VAL A 568 7.63 4.85 -21.75
CA VAL A 568 8.20 4.62 -20.42
C VAL A 568 7.58 5.60 -19.40
N ILE A 569 7.48 6.87 -19.76
CA ILE A 569 6.86 7.90 -18.91
C ILE A 569 5.39 7.56 -18.66
N ASP A 570 4.63 7.25 -19.72
CA ASP A 570 3.21 6.91 -19.61
C ASP A 570 2.97 5.65 -18.77
N GLN A 571 3.78 4.61 -18.97
CA GLN A 571 3.68 3.38 -18.20
C GLN A 571 4.03 3.60 -16.72
N SER A 572 5.09 4.35 -16.45
CA SER A 572 5.54 4.65 -15.08
C SER A 572 4.54 5.51 -14.32
N ILE A 573 4.04 6.58 -14.95
CA ILE A 573 2.99 7.44 -14.37
C ILE A 573 1.72 6.62 -14.11
N SER A 574 1.32 5.77 -15.04
CA SER A 574 0.12 4.95 -14.91
C SER A 574 0.24 3.96 -13.76
N LEU A 575 1.37 3.24 -13.68
CA LEU A 575 1.62 2.26 -12.61
C LEU A 575 1.71 2.95 -11.25
N SER A 576 2.49 4.02 -11.13
CA SER A 576 2.64 4.78 -9.89
C SER A 576 1.30 5.34 -9.42
N THR A 577 0.46 5.78 -10.34
CA THR A 577 -0.89 6.30 -10.06
C THR A 577 -1.84 5.21 -9.57
N ILE A 578 -1.83 4.03 -10.21
CA ILE A 578 -2.63 2.88 -9.77
C ILE A 578 -2.33 2.55 -8.32
N VAL A 579 -1.05 2.42 -7.97
CA VAL A 579 -0.61 2.08 -6.62
C VAL A 579 -1.01 3.17 -5.63
N ALA A 580 -0.75 4.44 -5.95
CA ALA A 580 -1.11 5.57 -5.09
C ALA A 580 -2.63 5.67 -4.86
N TYR A 581 -3.43 5.50 -5.91
CA TYR A 581 -4.88 5.56 -5.83
C TYR A 581 -5.45 4.46 -4.93
N LEU A 582 -5.02 3.21 -5.14
CA LEU A 582 -5.43 2.09 -4.31
C LEU A 582 -5.03 2.27 -2.85
N ALA A 583 -3.81 2.76 -2.61
CA ALA A 583 -3.31 3.03 -1.27
C ALA A 583 -4.14 4.11 -0.54
N ILE A 584 -4.43 5.21 -1.22
CA ILE A 584 -5.28 6.29 -0.70
C ILE A 584 -6.69 5.75 -0.42
N TYR A 585 -7.29 5.02 -1.35
CA TYR A 585 -8.61 4.41 -1.20
C TYR A 585 -8.67 3.52 0.04
N LEU A 586 -7.80 2.51 0.09
CA LEU A 586 -7.77 1.56 1.20
C LEU A 586 -7.52 2.29 2.53
N GLY A 587 -6.55 3.18 2.58
CA GLY A 587 -6.20 3.93 3.77
C GLY A 587 -7.35 4.78 4.29
N PHE A 588 -8.02 5.56 3.45
CA PHE A 588 -9.15 6.41 3.84
C PHE A 588 -10.32 5.59 4.40
N VAL A 589 -10.72 4.51 3.70
CA VAL A 589 -11.82 3.66 4.17
C VAL A 589 -11.50 3.04 5.52
N LEU A 590 -10.29 2.51 5.69
CA LEU A 590 -9.88 1.85 6.92
C LEU A 590 -9.78 2.82 8.10
N VAL A 591 -9.26 4.04 7.89
CA VAL A 591 -9.20 5.08 8.95
C VAL A 591 -10.59 5.50 9.38
N ILE A 592 -11.49 5.77 8.44
CA ILE A 592 -12.88 6.15 8.73
C ILE A 592 -13.57 5.02 9.50
N ALA A 593 -13.41 3.76 9.09
CA ALA A 593 -13.97 2.62 9.77
C ALA A 593 -13.46 2.49 11.22
N CYS A 594 -12.14 2.60 11.43
CA CYS A 594 -11.54 2.56 12.76
C CYS A 594 -12.03 3.67 13.67
N ALA A 595 -11.99 4.90 13.16
CA ALA A 595 -12.42 6.08 13.92
C ALA A 595 -13.89 6.00 14.29
N ALA A 596 -14.74 5.51 13.38
CA ALA A 596 -16.16 5.31 13.65
C ALA A 596 -16.42 4.22 14.70
N ILE A 597 -15.71 3.09 14.64
CA ILE A 597 -15.79 2.01 15.64
C ILE A 597 -15.45 2.56 17.04
N LEU A 598 -14.33 3.30 17.15
CA LEU A 598 -13.90 3.89 18.41
C LEU A 598 -14.89 4.94 18.92
N ALA A 599 -15.41 5.79 18.03
CA ALA A 599 -16.40 6.81 18.39
C ALA A 599 -17.66 6.17 18.95
N ILE A 600 -18.23 5.18 18.27
CA ILE A 600 -19.42 4.46 18.72
C ILE A 600 -19.16 3.78 20.07
N GLN A 601 -18.01 3.16 20.24
CA GLN A 601 -17.61 2.49 21.47
C GLN A 601 -17.52 3.48 22.64
N GLN A 602 -16.85 4.62 22.45
CA GLN A 602 -16.67 5.62 23.49
C GLN A 602 -17.97 6.32 23.87
N LEU A 603 -18.86 6.57 22.92
CA LEU A 603 -20.16 7.17 23.19
C LEU A 603 -21.08 6.18 23.92
N SER A 604 -20.99 4.87 23.60
CA SER A 604 -21.64 3.81 24.38
C SER A 604 -21.18 3.83 25.83
N ASP A 605 -19.87 3.86 26.03
CA ASP A 605 -19.27 3.84 27.36
C ASP A 605 -19.62 5.09 28.17
N ALA A 606 -19.63 6.25 27.52
CA ALA A 606 -20.06 7.50 28.18
C ALA A 606 -21.51 7.44 28.63
N SER A 607 -22.41 6.90 27.81
CA SER A 607 -23.80 6.70 28.12
C SER A 607 -24.01 5.72 29.28
N ASP A 608 -23.34 4.56 29.25
CA ASP A 608 -23.44 3.54 30.31
C ASP A 608 -22.93 4.06 31.68
N ASN A 609 -21.94 4.95 31.63
CA ASN A 609 -21.33 5.53 32.82
C ASN A 609 -21.95 6.88 33.26
N ALA A 610 -22.95 7.44 32.54
CA ALA A 610 -23.54 8.73 32.84
C ALA A 610 -24.08 8.80 34.26
N GLN A 611 -24.76 7.74 34.74
CA GLN A 611 -25.26 7.66 36.13
C GLN A 611 -24.14 7.72 37.18
N ARG A 612 -22.98 7.07 36.89
CA ARG A 612 -21.80 7.08 37.78
C ARG A 612 -21.19 8.47 37.88
N TYR A 613 -21.10 9.17 36.76
CA TYR A 613 -20.69 10.58 36.75
C TYR A 613 -21.66 11.50 37.44
N GLY A 614 -22.98 11.23 37.32
CA GLY A 614 -24.02 11.94 38.09
C GLY A 614 -23.89 11.75 39.61
N LEU A 615 -23.50 10.56 40.08
CA LEU A 615 -23.21 10.31 41.50
C LEU A 615 -21.96 11.10 41.95
N LEU A 616 -20.90 11.22 41.14
CA LEU A 616 -19.73 12.04 41.46
C LEU A 616 -20.09 13.52 41.63
N ARG A 617 -21.02 14.05 40.81
CA ARG A 617 -21.54 15.42 40.98
C ARG A 617 -22.28 15.59 42.32
N LYS A 618 -23.13 14.62 42.67
CA LYS A 618 -23.84 14.64 43.96
C LYS A 618 -22.87 14.55 45.15
N LEU A 619 -21.70 13.96 44.97
CA LEU A 619 -20.62 13.92 45.96
C LEU A 619 -19.74 15.19 45.95
N GLY A 620 -20.06 16.19 45.12
CA GLY A 620 -19.37 17.48 45.09
C GLY A 620 -18.16 17.54 44.17
N ALA A 621 -17.97 16.58 43.27
CA ALA A 621 -16.85 16.64 42.29
C ALA A 621 -17.08 17.79 41.28
N PRO A 622 -16.11 18.71 41.09
CA PRO A 622 -16.25 19.80 40.14
C PRO A 622 -16.29 19.33 38.69
N GLU A 623 -17.06 20.01 37.83
CA GLU A 623 -17.24 19.67 36.42
C GLU A 623 -15.94 19.59 35.64
N GLY A 624 -14.93 20.43 35.97
CA GLY A 624 -13.60 20.39 35.35
C GLY A 624 -12.88 19.06 35.60
N MET A 625 -13.03 18.50 36.79
CA MET A 625 -12.42 17.22 37.18
C MET A 625 -13.09 16.03 36.46
N ILE A 626 -14.43 16.08 36.32
CA ILE A 626 -15.21 15.08 35.57
C ILE A 626 -14.82 15.13 34.08
N SER A 627 -14.78 16.33 33.50
CA SER A 627 -14.38 16.50 32.08
C SER A 627 -12.96 16.03 31.81
N SER A 628 -12.03 16.28 32.73
CA SER A 628 -10.64 15.81 32.63
C SER A 628 -10.55 14.28 32.70
N ALA A 629 -11.29 13.64 33.61
CA ALA A 629 -11.33 12.19 33.73
C ALA A 629 -11.90 11.54 32.44
N LEU A 630 -12.95 12.13 31.87
CA LEU A 630 -13.55 11.69 30.61
C LEU A 630 -12.58 11.90 29.43
N PHE A 631 -11.87 13.03 29.38
CA PHE A 631 -10.85 13.30 28.36
C PHE A 631 -9.76 12.24 28.37
N VAL A 632 -9.19 11.94 29.53
CA VAL A 632 -8.15 10.91 29.68
C VAL A 632 -8.68 9.54 29.27
N GLN A 633 -9.91 9.22 29.61
CA GLN A 633 -10.53 7.94 29.23
C GLN A 633 -10.63 7.81 27.69
N VAL A 634 -11.20 8.81 27.02
CA VAL A 634 -11.33 8.80 25.55
C VAL A 634 -9.96 8.80 24.89
N LEU A 635 -9.00 9.61 25.39
CA LEU A 635 -7.64 9.69 24.86
C LEU A 635 -6.93 8.33 24.89
N VAL A 636 -6.99 7.61 25.99
CA VAL A 636 -6.32 6.30 26.13
C VAL A 636 -6.87 5.29 25.12
N TYR A 637 -8.17 5.27 24.88
CA TYR A 637 -8.78 4.38 23.91
C TYR A 637 -8.38 4.68 22.45
N PHE A 638 -8.17 5.96 22.12
CA PHE A 638 -7.70 6.36 20.80
C PHE A 638 -6.19 6.15 20.67
N LEU A 639 -5.42 6.48 21.71
CA LEU A 639 -3.96 6.52 21.66
C LEU A 639 -3.34 5.12 21.65
N PHE A 640 -3.81 4.17 22.45
CA PHE A 640 -3.15 2.85 22.57
C PHE A 640 -3.20 2.02 21.28
N PRO A 641 -4.36 1.88 20.58
CA PRO A 641 -4.35 1.20 19.28
C PRO A 641 -3.47 1.90 18.26
N LEU A 642 -3.45 3.24 18.26
CA LEU A 642 -2.64 4.03 17.35
C LEU A 642 -1.15 3.83 17.58
N LEU A 643 -0.69 3.88 18.83
CA LEU A 643 0.74 3.70 19.15
C LEU A 643 1.26 2.33 18.72
N LEU A 644 0.49 1.26 18.98
CA LEU A 644 0.87 -0.08 18.58
C LEU A 644 0.78 -0.25 17.05
N ALA A 645 -0.23 0.34 16.40
CA ALA A 645 -0.37 0.34 14.95
C ALA A 645 0.81 1.05 14.26
N VAL A 646 1.26 2.19 14.81
CA VAL A 646 2.46 2.90 14.32
C VAL A 646 3.72 2.04 14.50
N ALA A 647 3.86 1.32 15.62
CA ALA A 647 4.99 0.40 15.81
C ALA A 647 4.99 -0.76 14.80
N HIS A 648 3.80 -1.35 14.52
CA HIS A 648 3.65 -2.36 13.47
C HIS A 648 3.96 -1.79 12.08
N ALA A 649 3.45 -0.59 11.77
CA ALA A 649 3.68 0.08 10.50
C ALA A 649 5.16 0.45 10.29
N ALA A 650 5.85 0.91 11.33
CA ALA A 650 7.27 1.22 11.25
C ALA A 650 8.11 -0.03 10.86
N CYS A 651 7.80 -1.19 11.46
CA CYS A 651 8.46 -2.44 11.10
C CYS A 651 8.13 -2.86 9.64
N ALA A 652 6.85 -2.80 9.24
CA ALA A 652 6.44 -3.17 7.89
C ALA A 652 7.03 -2.22 6.83
N LEU A 653 7.15 -0.92 7.13
CA LEU A 653 7.73 0.07 6.21
C LEU A 653 9.22 -0.18 5.96
N VAL A 654 9.98 -0.71 6.93
CA VAL A 654 11.37 -1.14 6.68
C VAL A 654 11.42 -2.17 5.56
N VAL A 655 10.54 -3.18 5.63
CA VAL A 655 10.49 -4.23 4.60
C VAL A 655 9.93 -3.70 3.27
N VAL A 656 8.93 -2.81 3.32
CA VAL A 656 8.40 -2.14 2.11
C VAL A 656 9.50 -1.34 1.42
N THR A 657 10.42 -0.72 2.17
CA THR A 657 11.56 0.01 1.59
C THR A 657 12.45 -0.90 0.76
N ASP A 658 12.75 -2.10 1.27
CA ASP A 658 13.58 -3.08 0.56
C ASP A 658 12.91 -3.54 -0.75
N VAL A 659 11.58 -3.72 -0.75
CA VAL A 659 10.82 -4.04 -1.97
C VAL A 659 10.79 -2.87 -2.95
N VAL A 660 10.63 -1.66 -2.45
CA VAL A 660 10.55 -0.44 -3.28
C VAL A 660 11.90 -0.10 -3.90
N ALA A 661 13.02 -0.48 -3.28
CA ALA A 661 14.36 -0.28 -3.83
C ALA A 661 14.56 -0.94 -5.22
N VAL A 662 13.71 -1.91 -5.58
CA VAL A 662 13.65 -2.48 -6.93
C VAL A 662 13.17 -1.44 -7.96
N PHE A 663 12.30 -0.51 -7.56
CA PHE A 663 11.73 0.52 -8.43
C PHE A 663 12.48 1.86 -8.36
N GLY A 664 13.26 2.09 -7.31
CA GLY A 664 14.01 3.33 -7.12
C GLY A 664 14.21 3.67 -5.64
N HIS A 665 14.85 4.81 -5.39
CA HIS A 665 15.16 5.26 -4.02
C HIS A 665 13.94 5.82 -3.30
N LEU A 666 13.66 5.32 -2.09
CA LEU A 666 12.57 5.76 -1.24
C LEU A 666 13.04 6.76 -0.18
N ASP A 667 12.64 8.03 -0.28
CA ASP A 667 12.72 8.96 0.87
C ASP A 667 11.51 8.75 1.81
N ILE A 668 11.70 7.86 2.80
CA ILE A 668 10.67 7.53 3.77
C ILE A 668 10.33 8.71 4.69
N THR A 669 11.29 9.60 4.98
CA THR A 669 11.18 10.56 6.09
C THR A 669 10.16 11.65 5.80
N SER A 670 10.28 12.31 4.67
CA SER A 670 9.38 13.41 4.26
C SER A 670 7.95 12.89 4.05
N MET A 671 7.84 11.72 3.46
CA MET A 671 6.58 11.06 3.16
C MET A 671 5.87 10.53 4.41
N ALA A 672 6.59 9.87 5.32
CA ALA A 672 6.03 9.38 6.58
C ALA A 672 5.48 10.53 7.42
N LEU A 673 6.14 11.70 7.42
CA LEU A 673 5.67 12.91 8.10
C LEU A 673 4.38 13.47 7.48
N ALA A 674 4.28 13.51 6.15
CA ALA A 674 3.07 13.98 5.46
C ALA A 674 1.88 13.05 5.72
N CYS A 675 2.09 11.73 5.60
CA CYS A 675 1.08 10.72 5.90
C CYS A 675 0.64 10.78 7.37
N ALA A 676 1.59 10.86 8.31
CA ALA A 676 1.29 11.00 9.73
C ALA A 676 0.45 12.25 10.02
N GLY A 677 0.75 13.38 9.36
CA GLY A 677 -0.03 14.61 9.47
C GLY A 677 -1.48 14.42 9.01
N ALA A 678 -1.69 13.82 7.85
CA ALA A 678 -3.03 13.54 7.32
C ALA A 678 -3.82 12.57 8.22
N PHE A 679 -3.18 11.50 8.68
CA PHE A 679 -3.78 10.55 9.62
C PHE A 679 -4.16 11.20 10.94
N LEU A 680 -3.25 11.98 11.54
CA LEU A 680 -3.51 12.69 12.79
C LEU A 680 -4.64 13.72 12.64
N ALA A 681 -4.79 14.38 11.50
CA ALA A 681 -5.87 15.31 11.25
C ALA A 681 -7.25 14.59 11.25
N VAL A 682 -7.40 13.51 10.47
CA VAL A 682 -8.66 12.73 10.41
C VAL A 682 -8.97 12.07 11.75
N TYR A 683 -7.99 11.37 12.31
CA TYR A 683 -8.14 10.65 13.57
C TYR A 683 -8.39 11.59 14.75
N GLY A 684 -7.72 12.74 14.77
CA GLY A 684 -7.89 13.80 15.75
C GLY A 684 -9.26 14.49 15.66
N ALA A 685 -9.78 14.70 14.45
CA ALA A 685 -11.14 15.22 14.25
C ALA A 685 -12.20 14.27 14.85
N TYR A 686 -12.07 12.97 14.59
CA TYR A 686 -12.96 11.96 15.21
C TYR A 686 -12.82 11.91 16.72
N PHE A 687 -11.61 12.00 17.25
CA PHE A 687 -11.38 12.12 18.70
C PHE A 687 -12.10 13.33 19.28
N ALA A 688 -11.97 14.50 18.67
CA ALA A 688 -12.60 15.73 19.14
C ALA A 688 -14.14 15.62 19.14
N VAL A 689 -14.72 15.14 18.03
CA VAL A 689 -16.17 14.90 17.92
C VAL A 689 -16.66 13.90 18.96
N THR A 690 -15.91 12.80 19.15
CA THR A 690 -16.23 11.76 20.15
C THR A 690 -16.19 12.33 21.58
N TYR A 691 -15.15 13.09 21.91
CA TYR A 691 -15.03 13.71 23.23
C TYR A 691 -16.17 14.71 23.52
N VAL A 692 -16.49 15.59 22.55
CA VAL A 692 -17.59 16.55 22.68
C VAL A 692 -18.93 15.82 22.86
N GLY A 693 -19.19 14.77 22.06
CA GLY A 693 -20.39 13.95 22.17
C GLY A 693 -20.50 13.23 23.52
N ALA A 694 -19.41 12.59 23.96
CA ALA A 694 -19.32 11.92 25.26
C ALA A 694 -19.55 12.90 26.44
N ARG A 695 -18.95 14.10 26.33
CA ARG A 695 -19.15 15.16 27.35
C ARG A 695 -20.60 15.63 27.45
N LYS A 696 -21.29 15.73 26.30
CA LYS A 696 -22.72 16.08 26.28
C LYS A 696 -23.56 15.00 26.97
N LEU A 697 -23.35 13.73 26.63
CA LEU A 697 -24.06 12.60 27.23
C LEU A 697 -23.87 12.46 28.75
N VAL A 698 -22.67 12.79 29.24
CA VAL A 698 -22.36 12.75 30.68
C VAL A 698 -22.98 13.94 31.43
N ARG A 699 -23.28 15.06 30.76
CA ARG A 699 -23.90 16.24 31.34
C ARG A 699 -25.42 16.12 31.45
N GLU A 700 -26.05 15.48 30.49
CA GLU A 700 -27.49 15.14 30.53
C GLU A 700 -27.78 14.06 31.58
#